data_ea34f99e478c6ed299216c6f5461955f
#
_entry.id   ea34f99e478c6ed299216c6f5461955f
#
_cell.length_a   1.000
_cell.length_b   1.000
_cell.length_c   1.000
_cell.angle_alpha   90.00
_cell.angle_beta   90.00
_cell.angle_gamma   90.00
#
_symmetry.space_group_name_H-M   'P 1'
#
loop_
_entity.id
_entity.type
_entity.pdbx_description
1 polymer ?
#
loop_
_entity_poly.entity_id
_entity_poly.type
_entity_poly.pdbx_seq_one_letter_code
_entity_poly.pdbx_strand_id
1 'polypeptide(L)'
;MEFSNGATQAQEVAPYNESDTESEHSAMRRIDQNEHGPSSGGGLYPSAPGVSAAVAPASAAAPQRTFADIVIRRMAHLRGPNIWTYRAVIEAIVDIGELEDYPSNALPGFYERLTAWLPGLIEHRCSVGRRGGFLMRLRDGTWPGHILEHVALELQTQAGMKTGFGKARMTGEHGVYKVVIRTRNEAVGKLAIESARDLVMAAINDRPYDVAATIARLTDLVDRQCLGPSTACIVDAATERGIPHIRLNDGNLVQLGHGAAQRRIWTAETDRTSAIAEGISRDKDLTKQLVAAAGVPVPEGRTVESAEDAWEAAEDIGLPVVVKPSDGNHARGVSLNLKTREEVMHAFAAAEAEGSEVIVESFIPGQEHRLLVVGGKVVAATRGEIIHVSGDGKSTIGQLIDTQVNTDPRRGEEEHLPLETLRAGDAVLLLLLQRQGLTPDSVLPRGETAVVQRTGNMAIDVTGQVHPDIAEQMALAARVVGLDIAGIDLVVEDIAKPLRAQGGAIVEVNAGPGLLMHLKPAVGRAQPVGEAIAEHLFPGNGTGRVPIVGLIGDGESALASRLIAALLQLQGQQTALACGDGLFLGARQLSKASALGYEPGERMLINRTVQAAVFETSPRHILAEGLPYDRCQVGVVMAMPGPEGLQDLYVTDAEQMPNIVRTQIDVVLPQGAAVLNADDAEVLALADYSDGEVILYSIDPGQADVAAHRARKGRAVLARGDDIVLATGADETSLVKLSAPVFTELTTRLPGDVRPHVLAAVGAAWALGVPPDLIRASLLHFCEVQAAPAVH
;
A
#
# COMPACT_ATOMS: atom_id res chain seq x y z
N MET A 1 41.37 -36.03 -4.09
CA MET A 1 40.46 -36.87 -3.33
C MET A 1 39.82 -35.93 -2.31
N GLU A 2 38.61 -35.47 -2.36
CA GLU A 2 37.35 -35.98 -2.82
C GLU A 2 36.51 -34.81 -3.39
N PHE A 3 35.83 -35.06 -4.46
CA PHE A 3 34.82 -34.19 -5.03
C PHE A 3 33.51 -34.38 -4.26
N SER A 4 32.88 -33.33 -3.80
CA SER A 4 31.50 -33.37 -3.37
C SER A 4 30.64 -32.37 -4.18
N ASN A 5 29.63 -32.91 -4.80
CA ASN A 5 28.65 -32.28 -5.66
C ASN A 5 27.93 -31.12 -4.94
N GLY A 6 27.96 -29.93 -5.53
CA GLY A 6 27.05 -28.82 -5.21
C GLY A 6 25.73 -29.00 -5.94
N ALA A 7 24.72 -29.47 -5.24
CA ALA A 7 23.36 -29.45 -5.72
C ALA A 7 22.83 -28.00 -5.70
N THR A 8 22.33 -27.54 -6.84
CA THR A 8 21.61 -26.30 -7.05
C THR A 8 20.38 -26.30 -6.13
N GLN A 9 20.42 -25.54 -5.04
CA GLN A 9 19.23 -25.25 -4.26
C GLN A 9 18.38 -24.22 -5.00
N ALA A 10 17.20 -24.64 -5.42
CA ALA A 10 16.14 -23.74 -5.82
C ALA A 10 15.85 -22.79 -4.67
N GLN A 11 15.83 -21.49 -4.95
CA GLN A 11 15.45 -20.47 -3.97
C GLN A 11 14.02 -20.74 -3.51
N GLU A 12 13.88 -21.11 -2.24
CA GLU A 12 12.60 -21.06 -1.54
C GLU A 12 12.11 -19.61 -1.51
N VAL A 13 10.97 -19.39 -2.15
CA VAL A 13 10.19 -18.17 -1.97
C VAL A 13 9.86 -18.07 -0.48
N ALA A 14 10.25 -16.98 0.17
CA ALA A 14 10.03 -16.77 1.59
C ALA A 14 8.56 -17.01 1.97
N PRO A 15 8.29 -17.70 3.08
CA PRO A 15 6.93 -17.99 3.48
C PRO A 15 6.18 -16.68 3.76
N TYR A 16 4.90 -16.67 3.42
CA TYR A 16 3.93 -15.64 3.73
C TYR A 16 4.10 -15.15 5.16
N ASN A 17 4.19 -13.83 5.33
CA ASN A 17 4.33 -13.22 6.65
C ASN A 17 3.02 -13.43 7.43
N GLU A 18 3.07 -14.24 8.49
CA GLU A 18 1.90 -14.65 9.29
C GLU A 18 1.22 -13.47 10.03
N SER A 19 1.90 -12.34 10.19
CA SER A 19 1.38 -11.17 10.90
C SER A 19 0.18 -10.48 10.21
N ASP A 20 0.18 -10.41 8.87
CA ASP A 20 -0.96 -9.85 8.11
C ASP A 20 -2.18 -10.79 8.17
N THR A 21 -1.94 -12.09 8.35
CA THR A 21 -3.00 -13.10 8.42
C THR A 21 -3.60 -13.24 9.82
N GLU A 22 -2.86 -12.96 10.90
CA GLU A 22 -3.40 -13.12 12.25
C GLU A 22 -4.39 -12.02 12.65
N SER A 23 -4.17 -10.75 12.26
CA SER A 23 -5.14 -9.68 12.52
C SER A 23 -6.39 -9.80 11.64
N GLU A 24 -6.21 -10.16 10.37
CA GLU A 24 -7.31 -10.43 9.43
C GLU A 24 -8.05 -11.75 9.78
N HIS A 25 -7.33 -12.79 10.25
CA HIS A 25 -7.95 -14.03 10.73
C HIS A 25 -8.70 -13.88 12.05
N SER A 26 -8.28 -12.98 12.93
CA SER A 26 -9.03 -12.65 14.15
C SER A 26 -10.35 -11.97 13.83
N ALA A 27 -10.35 -11.01 12.91
CA ALA A 27 -11.57 -10.37 12.41
C ALA A 27 -12.44 -11.33 11.57
N MET A 28 -11.83 -12.17 10.71
CA MET A 28 -12.53 -13.20 9.94
C MET A 28 -13.15 -14.29 10.81
N ARG A 29 -12.51 -14.72 11.90
CA ARG A 29 -13.11 -15.69 12.84
C ARG A 29 -14.37 -15.15 13.48
N ARG A 30 -14.47 -13.86 13.70
CA ARG A 30 -15.70 -13.22 14.18
C ARG A 30 -16.80 -13.19 13.10
N ILE A 31 -16.43 -13.02 11.84
CA ILE A 31 -17.35 -13.09 10.70
C ILE A 31 -17.88 -14.51 10.48
N ASP A 32 -17.02 -15.53 10.57
CA ASP A 32 -17.40 -16.93 10.37
C ASP A 32 -18.10 -17.56 11.59
N GLN A 33 -17.87 -17.07 12.82
CA GLN A 33 -18.51 -17.63 14.03
C GLN A 33 -19.98 -17.24 14.19
N ASN A 34 -20.44 -16.17 13.56
CA ASN A 34 -21.86 -15.75 13.65
C ASN A 34 -22.76 -16.31 12.56
N GLU A 35 -22.26 -17.08 11.60
CA GLU A 35 -23.11 -17.85 10.68
C GLU A 35 -23.70 -19.12 11.30
N HIS A 36 -23.43 -19.38 12.60
CA HIS A 36 -23.94 -20.52 13.36
C HIS A 36 -24.94 -20.15 14.47
N GLY A 37 -25.75 -19.10 14.29
CA GLY A 37 -27.02 -18.99 15.03
C GLY A 37 -27.95 -20.14 14.60
N PRO A 38 -28.90 -20.59 15.47
CA PRO A 38 -29.72 -21.76 15.16
C PRO A 38 -30.67 -21.46 14.01
N SER A 39 -30.20 -21.52 12.78
CA SER A 39 -31.07 -21.66 11.63
C SER A 39 -31.47 -23.11 11.55
N SER A 40 -32.73 -23.38 11.88
CA SER A 40 -33.48 -24.57 11.48
C SER A 40 -33.42 -24.66 9.94
N GLY A 41 -32.48 -25.45 9.42
CA GLY A 41 -32.35 -25.69 7.99
C GLY A 41 -30.91 -25.95 7.61
N GLY A 42 -30.32 -27.05 8.13
CA GLY A 42 -29.04 -27.53 7.66
C GLY A 42 -29.11 -27.97 6.21
N GLY A 43 -28.76 -27.07 5.33
CA GLY A 43 -28.34 -27.39 3.97
C GLY A 43 -26.93 -27.98 4.00
N LEU A 44 -26.80 -29.19 4.51
CA LEU A 44 -25.70 -30.08 4.16
C LEU A 44 -25.74 -30.20 2.64
N TYR A 45 -24.68 -29.77 1.97
CA TYR A 45 -24.46 -30.11 0.56
C TYR A 45 -24.66 -31.63 0.45
N PRO A 46 -25.59 -32.14 -0.40
CA PRO A 46 -25.80 -33.57 -0.53
C PRO A 46 -24.51 -34.19 -1.06
N SER A 47 -23.92 -35.08 -0.26
CA SER A 47 -22.91 -36.01 -0.76
C SER A 47 -23.60 -36.81 -1.84
N ALA A 48 -23.07 -36.75 -3.06
CA ALA A 48 -23.56 -37.56 -4.15
C ALA A 48 -23.53 -39.06 -3.73
N PRO A 49 -24.58 -39.83 -4.00
CA PRO A 49 -24.60 -41.26 -3.67
C PRO A 49 -23.49 -41.94 -4.46
N GLY A 50 -22.66 -42.71 -3.77
CA GLY A 50 -21.57 -43.48 -4.37
C GLY A 50 -22.11 -44.44 -5.42
N VAL A 51 -21.85 -44.15 -6.67
CA VAL A 51 -22.07 -45.08 -7.78
C VAL A 51 -20.75 -45.80 -8.00
N SER A 52 -20.70 -47.07 -7.60
CA SER A 52 -19.67 -48.02 -7.98
C SER A 52 -19.73 -48.21 -9.49
N ALA A 53 -18.82 -47.60 -10.24
CA ALA A 53 -18.72 -47.78 -11.71
C ALA A 53 -17.83 -48.99 -12.03
N ALA A 54 -18.44 -50.02 -12.56
CA ALA A 54 -17.74 -51.08 -13.29
C ALA A 54 -17.06 -50.50 -14.55
N VAL A 55 -15.79 -50.81 -14.72
CA VAL A 55 -14.99 -50.42 -15.92
C VAL A 55 -15.56 -51.14 -17.14
N ALA A 56 -16.21 -50.40 -18.04
CA ALA A 56 -16.57 -50.85 -19.37
C ALA A 56 -15.53 -50.33 -20.41
N PRO A 57 -15.26 -51.05 -21.49
CA PRO A 57 -14.20 -50.73 -22.47
C PRO A 57 -14.53 -49.48 -23.29
N ALA A 58 -13.46 -48.77 -23.71
CA ALA A 58 -13.49 -47.53 -24.44
C ALA A 58 -14.44 -47.56 -25.65
N SER A 59 -15.56 -46.83 -25.54
CA SER A 59 -16.43 -46.44 -26.63
C SER A 59 -15.93 -45.12 -27.21
N ALA A 60 -16.08 -44.94 -28.51
CA ALA A 60 -15.77 -43.73 -29.29
C ALA A 60 -16.22 -42.46 -28.54
N ALA A 61 -15.34 -41.50 -28.42
CA ALA A 61 -15.60 -40.26 -27.72
C ALA A 61 -16.88 -39.60 -28.21
N ALA A 62 -17.86 -39.51 -27.29
CA ALA A 62 -19.02 -38.64 -27.54
C ALA A 62 -18.57 -37.21 -27.80
N PRO A 63 -19.21 -36.40 -28.62
CA PRO A 63 -18.83 -35.01 -28.85
C PRO A 63 -18.77 -34.28 -27.53
N GLN A 64 -17.63 -33.67 -27.25
CA GLN A 64 -17.39 -32.96 -26.01
C GLN A 64 -18.38 -31.77 -25.94
N ARG A 65 -19.17 -31.71 -24.84
CA ARG A 65 -20.13 -30.61 -24.67
C ARG A 65 -19.36 -29.33 -24.52
N THR A 66 -19.77 -28.31 -25.30
CA THR A 66 -19.27 -26.94 -25.19
C THR A 66 -20.26 -26.11 -24.38
N PHE A 67 -19.74 -25.45 -23.32
CA PHE A 67 -20.51 -24.58 -22.47
C PHE A 67 -20.44 -23.14 -22.92
N ALA A 68 -21.53 -22.38 -22.69
CA ALA A 68 -21.55 -20.95 -22.90
C ALA A 68 -20.58 -20.24 -21.96
N ASP A 69 -20.06 -19.12 -22.40
CA ASP A 69 -19.11 -18.34 -21.59
C ASP A 69 -19.80 -17.72 -20.36
N ILE A 70 -19.10 -17.72 -19.24
CA ILE A 70 -19.50 -17.02 -18.00
C ILE A 70 -19.64 -15.52 -18.30
N VAL A 71 -20.74 -14.93 -17.87
CA VAL A 71 -21.03 -13.50 -18.06
C VAL A 71 -20.67 -12.71 -16.82
N ILE A 72 -19.80 -11.74 -16.95
CA ILE A 72 -19.53 -10.76 -15.90
C ILE A 72 -20.57 -9.64 -16.06
N ARG A 73 -21.58 -9.62 -15.17
CA ARG A 73 -22.69 -8.64 -15.25
C ARG A 73 -22.25 -7.25 -14.75
N ARG A 74 -21.37 -7.19 -13.75
CA ARG A 74 -20.88 -5.96 -13.12
C ARG A 74 -19.55 -6.20 -12.44
N MET A 75 -18.69 -5.20 -12.42
CA MET A 75 -17.53 -5.11 -11.54
C MET A 75 -17.54 -3.77 -10.80
N ALA A 76 -17.35 -3.81 -9.48
CA ALA A 76 -17.21 -2.64 -8.62
C ALA A 76 -15.87 -2.68 -7.87
N HIS A 77 -15.24 -1.52 -7.72
CA HIS A 77 -14.06 -1.36 -6.87
C HIS A 77 -14.48 -0.79 -5.51
N LEU A 78 -14.49 -1.63 -4.49
CA LEU A 78 -14.70 -1.19 -3.12
C LEU A 78 -13.34 -0.77 -2.57
N ARG A 79 -13.14 0.54 -2.44
CA ARG A 79 -11.82 1.15 -2.18
C ARG A 79 -11.42 1.09 -0.72
N GLY A 80 -12.39 1.15 0.20
CA GLY A 80 -12.16 1.13 1.65
C GLY A 80 -12.79 -0.08 2.32
N PRO A 81 -12.87 -0.07 3.66
CA PRO A 81 -13.56 -1.09 4.44
C PRO A 81 -14.97 -1.31 3.93
N ASN A 82 -15.33 -2.56 3.79
CA ASN A 82 -16.56 -3.01 3.17
C ASN A 82 -17.04 -4.31 3.84
N ILE A 83 -18.14 -4.87 3.40
CA ILE A 83 -18.71 -6.09 3.97
C ILE A 83 -17.82 -7.34 3.86
N TRP A 84 -16.76 -7.29 3.06
CA TRP A 84 -15.87 -8.41 2.80
C TRP A 84 -14.57 -8.34 3.61
N THR A 85 -14.00 -7.15 3.70
CA THR A 85 -12.67 -6.92 4.30
C THR A 85 -12.42 -5.44 4.56
N TYR A 86 -11.39 -5.13 5.34
CA TYR A 86 -10.92 -3.75 5.58
C TYR A 86 -10.07 -3.17 4.44
N ARG A 87 -9.81 -3.93 3.39
CA ARG A 87 -8.94 -3.59 2.27
C ARG A 87 -9.72 -3.44 0.98
N ALA A 88 -9.12 -2.75 0.00
CA ALA A 88 -9.71 -2.62 -1.32
C ALA A 88 -9.88 -3.97 -2.02
N VAL A 89 -11.04 -4.16 -2.67
CA VAL A 89 -11.37 -5.37 -3.44
C VAL A 89 -12.08 -5.00 -4.74
N ILE A 90 -11.99 -5.89 -5.72
CA ILE A 90 -12.94 -5.92 -6.84
C ILE A 90 -14.04 -6.92 -6.48
N GLU A 91 -15.28 -6.46 -6.49
CA GLU A 91 -16.48 -7.31 -6.45
C GLU A 91 -17.01 -7.46 -7.87
N ALA A 92 -17.06 -8.68 -8.38
CA ALA A 92 -17.67 -9.02 -9.66
C ALA A 92 -18.96 -9.81 -9.47
N ILE A 93 -20.01 -9.39 -10.14
CA ILE A 93 -21.25 -10.18 -10.27
C ILE A 93 -21.10 -11.03 -11.51
N VAL A 94 -21.02 -12.34 -11.32
CA VAL A 94 -20.81 -13.29 -12.40
C VAL A 94 -22.00 -14.25 -12.53
N ASP A 95 -22.45 -14.45 -13.75
CA ASP A 95 -23.50 -15.41 -14.12
C ASP A 95 -22.83 -16.60 -14.80
N ILE A 96 -22.85 -17.74 -14.12
CA ILE A 96 -22.24 -18.98 -14.60
C ILE A 96 -23.21 -19.82 -15.44
N GLY A 97 -24.46 -19.39 -15.55
CA GLY A 97 -25.49 -20.05 -16.36
C GLY A 97 -25.64 -21.53 -16.09
N GLU A 98 -25.63 -22.35 -17.16
CA GLU A 98 -25.76 -23.81 -17.05
C GLU A 98 -24.64 -24.52 -16.30
N LEU A 99 -23.50 -23.84 -16.05
CA LEU A 99 -22.39 -24.39 -15.26
C LEU A 99 -22.75 -24.55 -13.78
N GLU A 100 -23.87 -24.02 -13.30
CA GLU A 100 -24.40 -24.27 -11.96
C GLU A 100 -24.70 -25.76 -11.75
N ASP A 101 -25.09 -26.49 -12.79
CA ASP A 101 -25.34 -27.92 -12.74
C ASP A 101 -24.08 -28.79 -12.93
N TYR A 102 -22.91 -28.16 -13.18
CA TYR A 102 -21.65 -28.83 -13.52
C TYR A 102 -20.51 -28.40 -12.59
N PRO A 103 -20.41 -28.94 -11.36
CA PRO A 103 -19.24 -28.68 -10.53
C PRO A 103 -17.96 -29.23 -11.18
N SER A 104 -16.81 -28.76 -10.72
CA SER A 104 -15.48 -29.02 -11.31
C SER A 104 -15.17 -30.50 -11.53
N ASN A 105 -15.63 -31.38 -10.64
CA ASN A 105 -15.47 -32.86 -10.76
C ASN A 105 -16.37 -33.50 -11.82
N ALA A 106 -17.37 -32.80 -12.31
CA ALA A 106 -18.23 -33.23 -13.42
C ALA A 106 -17.72 -32.78 -14.78
N LEU A 107 -16.62 -32.01 -14.84
CA LEU A 107 -16.04 -31.45 -16.08
C LEU A 107 -14.83 -32.28 -16.53
N PRO A 108 -14.91 -33.07 -17.64
CA PRO A 108 -13.84 -33.98 -18.03
C PRO A 108 -12.52 -33.28 -18.36
N GLY A 109 -11.41 -33.70 -17.73
CA GLY A 109 -10.07 -33.14 -17.97
C GLY A 109 -9.86 -31.70 -17.51
N PHE A 110 -10.85 -31.08 -16.89
CA PHE A 110 -10.76 -29.69 -16.41
C PHE A 110 -9.70 -29.54 -15.31
N TYR A 111 -9.70 -30.44 -14.33
CA TYR A 111 -8.74 -30.43 -13.22
C TYR A 111 -7.29 -30.50 -13.73
N GLU A 112 -7.00 -31.42 -14.64
CA GLU A 112 -5.69 -31.67 -15.20
C GLU A 112 -5.19 -30.46 -15.99
N ARG A 113 -6.05 -29.86 -16.84
CA ARG A 113 -5.71 -28.66 -17.63
C ARG A 113 -5.42 -27.47 -16.75
N LEU A 114 -6.34 -27.15 -15.82
CA LEU A 114 -6.20 -25.98 -14.94
C LEU A 114 -4.93 -26.06 -14.08
N THR A 115 -4.65 -27.23 -13.49
CA THR A 115 -3.47 -27.43 -12.65
C THR A 115 -2.16 -27.47 -13.42
N ALA A 116 -2.19 -27.92 -14.68
CA ALA A 116 -1.03 -27.84 -15.57
C ALA A 116 -0.71 -26.40 -15.99
N TRP A 117 -1.76 -25.59 -16.23
CA TRP A 117 -1.60 -24.20 -16.61
C TRP A 117 -1.21 -23.28 -15.45
N LEU A 118 -1.72 -23.54 -14.24
CA LEU A 118 -1.49 -22.73 -13.06
C LEU A 118 -1.03 -23.63 -11.89
N PRO A 119 0.22 -24.13 -11.92
CA PRO A 119 0.74 -25.02 -10.86
C PRO A 119 0.81 -24.32 -9.47
N GLY A 120 0.89 -22.98 -9.42
CA GLY A 120 0.91 -22.17 -8.20
C GLY A 120 -0.40 -22.27 -7.39
N LEU A 121 -1.51 -22.71 -7.98
CA LEU A 121 -2.76 -22.97 -7.27
C LEU A 121 -2.62 -23.98 -6.11
N ILE A 122 -1.52 -24.73 -6.04
CA ILE A 122 -1.21 -25.62 -4.91
C ILE A 122 -0.96 -24.83 -3.61
N GLU A 123 -0.54 -23.57 -3.70
CA GLU A 123 -0.29 -22.73 -2.53
C GLU A 123 -1.59 -22.21 -1.89
N HIS A 124 -2.70 -22.28 -2.63
CA HIS A 124 -3.99 -21.79 -2.15
C HIS A 124 -4.59 -22.72 -1.10
N ARG A 125 -4.73 -22.20 0.12
CA ARG A 125 -5.21 -22.95 1.29
C ARG A 125 -6.73 -23.15 1.29
N CYS A 126 -7.47 -22.18 0.73
CA CYS A 126 -8.94 -22.14 0.72
C CYS A 126 -9.53 -22.30 2.15
N SER A 127 -10.81 -22.60 2.27
CA SER A 127 -11.48 -22.93 3.56
C SER A 127 -10.92 -24.18 4.26
N VAL A 128 -10.13 -25.00 3.57
CA VAL A 128 -9.45 -26.18 4.13
C VAL A 128 -8.31 -25.79 5.07
N GLY A 129 -7.73 -24.57 4.92
CA GLY A 129 -6.73 -24.00 5.81
C GLY A 129 -5.30 -24.52 5.63
N ARG A 130 -5.03 -25.42 4.67
CA ARG A 130 -3.71 -26.01 4.39
C ARG A 130 -3.34 -25.93 2.92
N ARG A 131 -2.05 -25.97 2.63
CA ARG A 131 -1.49 -26.03 1.27
C ARG A 131 -2.20 -27.09 0.44
N GLY A 132 -2.61 -26.72 -0.78
CA GLY A 132 -3.39 -27.59 -1.67
C GLY A 132 -4.86 -27.69 -1.34
N GLY A 133 -5.38 -26.93 -0.37
CA GLY A 133 -6.79 -26.95 0.03
C GLY A 133 -7.73 -26.61 -1.12
N PHE A 134 -7.36 -25.65 -1.96
CA PHE A 134 -8.13 -25.35 -3.17
C PHE A 134 -8.16 -26.53 -4.16
N LEU A 135 -7.03 -27.19 -4.40
CA LEU A 135 -6.96 -28.35 -5.30
C LEU A 135 -7.79 -29.53 -4.79
N MET A 136 -7.91 -29.69 -3.47
CA MET A 136 -8.85 -30.67 -2.89
C MET A 136 -10.27 -30.31 -3.23
N ARG A 137 -10.70 -29.07 -2.99
CA ARG A 137 -12.04 -28.59 -3.34
C ARG A 137 -12.33 -28.72 -4.83
N LEU A 138 -11.33 -28.41 -5.68
CA LEU A 138 -11.44 -28.55 -7.13
C LEU A 138 -11.67 -30.00 -7.55
N ARG A 139 -11.03 -30.96 -6.88
CA ARG A 139 -11.18 -32.39 -7.14
C ARG A 139 -12.50 -32.97 -6.59
N ASP A 140 -12.90 -32.52 -5.39
CA ASP A 140 -14.12 -32.99 -4.73
C ASP A 140 -15.39 -32.42 -5.38
N GLY A 141 -15.28 -31.28 -6.07
CA GLY A 141 -16.35 -30.57 -6.76
C GLY A 141 -16.59 -29.18 -6.16
N THR A 142 -16.41 -28.17 -6.99
CA THR A 142 -16.75 -26.77 -6.66
C THR A 142 -17.21 -26.03 -7.91
N TRP A 143 -17.87 -24.89 -7.73
CA TRP A 143 -18.47 -24.12 -8.82
C TRP A 143 -17.53 -23.09 -9.44
N PRO A 144 -17.75 -22.70 -10.70
CA PRO A 144 -16.91 -21.73 -11.41
C PRO A 144 -16.74 -20.39 -10.68
N GLY A 145 -17.74 -19.90 -9.95
CA GLY A 145 -17.62 -18.67 -9.18
C GLY A 145 -16.48 -18.72 -8.16
N HIS A 146 -16.33 -19.83 -7.42
CA HIS A 146 -15.22 -20.06 -6.51
C HIS A 146 -13.89 -20.31 -7.24
N ILE A 147 -13.94 -20.95 -8.40
CA ILE A 147 -12.72 -21.19 -9.20
C ILE A 147 -12.17 -19.87 -9.75
N LEU A 148 -13.03 -18.97 -10.23
CA LEU A 148 -12.66 -17.65 -10.73
C LEU A 148 -11.92 -16.82 -9.69
N GLU A 149 -12.39 -16.86 -8.44
CA GLU A 149 -11.72 -16.21 -7.31
C GLU A 149 -10.24 -16.64 -7.21
N HIS A 150 -10.01 -17.96 -7.10
CA HIS A 150 -8.67 -18.50 -6.93
C HIS A 150 -7.77 -18.27 -8.13
N VAL A 151 -8.32 -18.41 -9.35
CA VAL A 151 -7.56 -18.16 -10.59
C VAL A 151 -7.18 -16.68 -10.73
N ALA A 152 -8.10 -15.76 -10.42
CA ALA A 152 -7.80 -14.33 -10.46
C ALA A 152 -6.75 -13.90 -9.44
N LEU A 153 -6.75 -14.49 -8.23
CA LEU A 153 -5.71 -14.26 -7.23
C LEU A 153 -4.36 -14.81 -7.71
N GLU A 154 -4.34 -16.03 -8.27
CA GLU A 154 -3.12 -16.64 -8.78
C GLU A 154 -2.50 -15.83 -9.92
N LEU A 155 -3.31 -15.34 -10.85
CA LEU A 155 -2.84 -14.49 -11.95
C LEU A 155 -2.23 -13.18 -11.45
N GLN A 156 -2.83 -12.53 -10.44
CA GLN A 156 -2.24 -11.35 -9.79
C GLN A 156 -0.92 -11.68 -9.10
N THR A 157 -0.85 -12.83 -8.41
CA THR A 157 0.37 -13.26 -7.71
C THR A 157 1.51 -13.52 -8.68
N GLN A 158 1.23 -14.21 -9.80
CA GLN A 158 2.24 -14.46 -10.84
C GLN A 158 2.69 -13.18 -11.57
N ALA A 159 1.83 -12.16 -11.62
CA ALA A 159 2.17 -10.83 -12.11
C ALA A 159 2.94 -9.97 -11.09
N GLY A 160 3.35 -10.53 -9.93
CA GLY A 160 4.14 -9.84 -8.92
C GLY A 160 3.32 -9.02 -7.90
N MET A 161 2.00 -9.05 -7.94
CA MET A 161 1.15 -8.35 -6.99
C MET A 161 0.92 -9.19 -5.73
N LYS A 162 1.26 -8.66 -4.55
CA LYS A 162 0.94 -9.30 -3.27
C LYS A 162 -0.58 -9.25 -3.02
N THR A 163 -1.24 -10.38 -3.08
CA THR A 163 -2.65 -10.58 -2.79
C THR A 163 -2.82 -11.79 -1.88
N GLY A 164 -3.99 -12.01 -1.32
CA GLY A 164 -4.17 -13.18 -0.43
C GLY A 164 -5.61 -13.38 0.04
N PHE A 165 -6.52 -12.47 -0.30
CA PHE A 165 -7.92 -12.57 0.08
C PHE A 165 -8.82 -12.67 -1.14
N GLY A 166 -9.73 -13.63 -1.09
CA GLY A 166 -10.83 -13.74 -2.02
C GLY A 166 -12.03 -14.42 -1.35
N LYS A 167 -13.18 -14.19 -1.90
CA LYS A 167 -14.45 -14.82 -1.48
C LYS A 167 -15.37 -14.97 -2.68
N ALA A 168 -16.08 -16.10 -2.74
CA ALA A 168 -17.16 -16.30 -3.68
C ALA A 168 -18.43 -16.72 -2.91
N ARG A 169 -19.52 -16.03 -3.17
CA ARG A 169 -20.83 -16.32 -2.57
C ARG A 169 -21.91 -16.30 -3.62
N MET A 170 -22.82 -17.26 -3.57
CA MET A 170 -24.04 -17.25 -4.38
C MET A 170 -24.94 -16.11 -3.95
N THR A 171 -25.61 -15.48 -4.90
CA THR A 171 -26.69 -14.53 -4.63
C THR A 171 -28.01 -15.27 -4.43
N GLY A 172 -29.12 -14.56 -4.23
CA GLY A 172 -30.45 -15.18 -4.25
C GLY A 172 -30.90 -15.64 -5.65
N GLU A 173 -30.18 -15.27 -6.70
CA GLU A 173 -30.46 -15.66 -8.09
C GLU A 173 -29.63 -16.88 -8.47
N HIS A 174 -30.30 -17.92 -9.01
CA HIS A 174 -29.65 -19.18 -9.41
C HIS A 174 -28.58 -18.94 -10.48
N GLY A 175 -27.40 -19.51 -10.28
CA GLY A 175 -26.25 -19.37 -11.19
C GLY A 175 -25.52 -18.02 -11.10
N VAL A 176 -25.91 -17.12 -10.20
CA VAL A 176 -25.31 -15.81 -10.03
C VAL A 176 -24.49 -15.69 -8.74
N TYR A 177 -23.24 -15.32 -8.88
CA TYR A 177 -22.28 -15.26 -7.78
C TYR A 177 -21.70 -13.85 -7.63
N LYS A 178 -21.44 -13.47 -6.39
CA LYS A 178 -20.49 -12.40 -6.04
C LYS A 178 -19.11 -13.03 -5.91
N VAL A 179 -18.19 -12.64 -6.79
CA VAL A 179 -16.78 -13.05 -6.74
C VAL A 179 -15.97 -11.84 -6.33
N VAL A 180 -15.24 -11.97 -5.24
CA VAL A 180 -14.50 -10.87 -4.62
C VAL A 180 -13.03 -11.25 -4.55
N ILE A 181 -12.17 -10.36 -5.01
CA ILE A 181 -10.72 -10.52 -4.89
C ILE A 181 -10.08 -9.25 -4.36
N ARG A 182 -9.13 -9.39 -3.45
CA ARG A 182 -8.28 -8.29 -3.02
C ARG A 182 -7.38 -7.86 -4.19
N THR A 183 -7.20 -6.56 -4.33
CA THR A 183 -6.27 -5.98 -5.30
C THR A 183 -5.66 -4.69 -4.74
N ARG A 184 -4.47 -4.35 -5.20
CA ARG A 184 -3.83 -3.06 -4.91
C ARG A 184 -4.09 -2.01 -5.99
N ASN A 185 -4.62 -2.43 -7.12
CA ASN A 185 -4.95 -1.56 -8.24
C ASN A 185 -6.22 -2.05 -8.96
N GLU A 186 -7.13 -1.12 -9.22
CA GLU A 186 -8.44 -1.41 -9.83
C GLU A 186 -8.31 -2.05 -11.21
N ALA A 187 -7.46 -1.48 -12.08
CA ALA A 187 -7.30 -1.96 -13.46
C ALA A 187 -6.71 -3.37 -13.48
N VAL A 188 -5.72 -3.66 -12.64
CA VAL A 188 -5.12 -4.99 -12.50
C VAL A 188 -6.13 -6.00 -11.99
N GLY A 189 -6.90 -5.65 -10.95
CA GLY A 189 -7.92 -6.54 -10.40
C GLY A 189 -9.02 -6.87 -11.40
N LYS A 190 -9.52 -5.89 -12.16
CA LYS A 190 -10.52 -6.09 -13.20
C LYS A 190 -9.98 -6.99 -14.32
N LEU A 191 -8.78 -6.70 -14.84
CA LEU A 191 -8.14 -7.52 -15.87
C LEU A 191 -7.88 -8.95 -15.39
N ALA A 192 -7.54 -9.14 -14.09
CA ALA A 192 -7.34 -10.47 -13.52
C ALA A 192 -8.64 -11.29 -13.50
N ILE A 193 -9.79 -10.69 -13.16
CA ILE A 193 -11.09 -11.37 -13.18
C ILE A 193 -11.50 -11.72 -14.62
N GLU A 194 -11.34 -10.80 -15.58
CA GLU A 194 -11.63 -11.05 -16.98
C GLU A 194 -10.77 -12.18 -17.55
N SER A 195 -9.47 -12.13 -17.28
CA SER A 195 -8.52 -13.16 -17.70
C SER A 195 -8.78 -14.51 -17.03
N ALA A 196 -9.18 -14.51 -15.75
CA ALA A 196 -9.56 -15.72 -15.04
C ALA A 196 -10.80 -16.38 -15.69
N ARG A 197 -11.82 -15.58 -16.06
CA ARG A 197 -13.00 -16.08 -16.81
C ARG A 197 -12.57 -16.74 -18.11
N ASP A 198 -11.76 -16.07 -18.91
CA ASP A 198 -11.32 -16.57 -20.22
C ASP A 198 -10.49 -17.85 -20.07
N LEU A 199 -9.58 -17.90 -19.11
CA LEU A 199 -8.76 -19.07 -18.80
C LEU A 199 -9.61 -20.25 -18.32
N VAL A 200 -10.52 -20.02 -17.37
CA VAL A 200 -11.41 -21.05 -16.83
C VAL A 200 -12.32 -21.60 -17.94
N MET A 201 -12.90 -20.75 -18.76
CA MET A 201 -13.73 -21.17 -19.90
C MET A 201 -12.94 -21.94 -20.96
N ALA A 202 -11.69 -21.55 -21.21
CA ALA A 202 -10.81 -22.31 -22.11
C ALA A 202 -10.51 -23.71 -21.53
N ALA A 203 -10.25 -23.79 -20.22
CA ALA A 203 -10.00 -25.06 -19.53
C ALA A 203 -11.26 -25.95 -19.50
N ILE A 204 -12.45 -25.39 -19.30
CA ILE A 204 -13.73 -26.14 -19.31
C ILE A 204 -13.99 -26.69 -20.71
N ASN A 205 -13.86 -25.86 -21.74
CA ASN A 205 -14.20 -26.19 -23.14
C ASN A 205 -13.06 -26.87 -23.90
N ASP A 206 -11.96 -27.25 -23.25
CA ASP A 206 -10.77 -27.86 -23.89
C ASP A 206 -10.20 -27.05 -25.04
N ARG A 207 -10.12 -25.74 -24.87
CA ARG A 207 -9.54 -24.78 -25.83
C ARG A 207 -8.12 -24.38 -25.39
N PRO A 208 -7.18 -24.14 -26.33
CA PRO A 208 -5.88 -23.64 -26.00
C PRO A 208 -5.97 -22.25 -25.36
N TYR A 209 -5.10 -21.98 -24.38
CA TYR A 209 -4.99 -20.68 -23.73
C TYR A 209 -3.52 -20.33 -23.49
N ASP A 210 -3.13 -19.10 -23.82
CA ASP A 210 -1.78 -18.61 -23.61
C ASP A 210 -1.66 -17.93 -22.22
N VAL A 211 -1.31 -18.72 -21.21
CA VAL A 211 -1.12 -18.26 -19.84
C VAL A 211 0.05 -17.29 -19.75
N ALA A 212 1.15 -17.56 -20.47
CA ALA A 212 2.35 -16.73 -20.42
C ALA A 212 2.07 -15.31 -20.96
N ALA A 213 1.36 -15.20 -22.08
CA ALA A 213 0.94 -13.90 -22.63
C ALA A 213 -0.01 -13.16 -21.67
N THR A 214 -0.89 -13.88 -20.97
CA THR A 214 -1.79 -13.28 -19.97
C THR A 214 -1.02 -12.73 -18.78
N ILE A 215 -0.08 -13.50 -18.24
CA ILE A 215 0.77 -13.07 -17.13
C ILE A 215 1.60 -11.86 -17.56
N ALA A 216 2.26 -11.91 -18.73
CA ALA A 216 3.05 -10.80 -19.25
C ALA A 216 2.23 -9.50 -19.36
N ARG A 217 0.98 -9.58 -19.86
CA ARG A 217 0.07 -8.43 -19.94
C ARG A 217 -0.31 -7.88 -18.56
N LEU A 218 -0.53 -8.75 -17.58
CA LEU A 218 -0.81 -8.33 -16.19
C LEU A 218 0.43 -7.72 -15.55
N THR A 219 1.61 -8.31 -15.74
CA THR A 219 2.89 -7.77 -15.23
C THR A 219 3.16 -6.38 -15.79
N ASP A 220 3.04 -6.18 -17.09
CA ASP A 220 3.17 -4.87 -17.74
C ASP A 220 2.16 -3.84 -17.19
N LEU A 221 0.94 -4.28 -16.84
CA LEU A 221 -0.03 -3.40 -16.18
C LEU A 221 0.35 -3.08 -14.73
N VAL A 222 0.87 -4.05 -13.98
CA VAL A 222 1.38 -3.86 -12.60
C VAL A 222 2.54 -2.86 -12.62
N ASP A 223 3.50 -3.02 -13.51
CA ASP A 223 4.67 -2.14 -13.60
C ASP A 223 4.27 -0.70 -13.94
N ARG A 224 3.26 -0.51 -14.78
CA ARG A 224 2.76 0.83 -15.16
C ARG A 224 1.84 1.46 -14.13
N GLN A 225 1.06 0.67 -13.39
CA GLN A 225 -0.05 1.17 -12.60
C GLN A 225 0.21 1.09 -11.08
N CYS A 226 1.10 0.23 -10.61
CA CYS A 226 1.40 0.12 -9.18
C CYS A 226 2.51 1.07 -8.76
N LEU A 227 2.76 1.13 -7.47
CA LEU A 227 3.86 1.93 -6.92
C LEU A 227 5.19 1.27 -7.24
N GLY A 228 6.19 2.05 -7.65
CA GLY A 228 7.55 1.58 -7.79
C GLY A 228 8.11 1.03 -6.47
N PRO A 229 9.12 0.14 -6.50
CA PRO A 229 9.56 -0.64 -5.34
C PRO A 229 10.01 0.21 -4.16
N SER A 230 10.63 1.36 -4.39
CA SER A 230 11.06 2.29 -3.33
C SER A 230 9.87 2.91 -2.59
N THR A 231 8.84 3.33 -3.31
CA THR A 231 7.62 3.88 -2.70
C THR A 231 6.80 2.78 -2.04
N ALA A 232 6.69 1.62 -2.70
CA ALA A 232 5.91 0.48 -2.20
C ALA A 232 6.43 0.00 -0.84
N CYS A 233 7.76 -0.10 -0.64
CA CYS A 233 8.31 -0.54 0.64
C CYS A 233 8.00 0.43 1.80
N ILE A 234 7.97 1.73 1.54
CA ILE A 234 7.61 2.75 2.56
C ILE A 234 6.12 2.65 2.89
N VAL A 235 5.27 2.51 1.86
CA VAL A 235 3.81 2.37 2.02
C VAL A 235 3.45 1.07 2.73
N ASP A 236 4.12 -0.04 2.40
CA ASP A 236 3.93 -1.33 3.07
C ASP A 236 4.29 -1.21 4.56
N ALA A 237 5.47 -0.67 4.89
CA ALA A 237 5.90 -0.46 6.27
C ALA A 237 4.96 0.49 7.05
N ALA A 238 4.49 1.56 6.43
CA ALA A 238 3.49 2.44 7.03
C ALA A 238 2.16 1.69 7.29
N THR A 239 1.73 0.86 6.33
CA THR A 239 0.50 0.06 6.43
C THR A 239 0.59 -0.98 7.54
N GLU A 240 1.73 -1.66 7.71
CA GLU A 240 1.99 -2.61 8.81
C GLU A 240 1.90 -1.94 10.18
N ARG A 241 2.27 -0.66 10.26
CA ARG A 241 2.10 0.17 11.46
C ARG A 241 0.68 0.73 11.62
N GLY A 242 -0.26 0.37 10.77
CA GLY A 242 -1.63 0.87 10.78
C GLY A 242 -1.75 2.32 10.35
N ILE A 243 -0.78 2.87 9.62
CA ILE A 243 -0.83 4.23 9.06
C ILE A 243 -1.55 4.16 7.71
N PRO A 244 -2.67 4.87 7.52
CA PRO A 244 -3.40 4.88 6.26
C PRO A 244 -2.62 5.60 5.17
N HIS A 245 -2.91 5.30 3.92
CA HIS A 245 -2.30 5.97 2.79
C HIS A 245 -3.31 6.27 1.68
N ILE A 246 -3.06 7.34 0.92
CA ILE A 246 -3.82 7.75 -0.26
C ILE A 246 -2.82 8.07 -1.37
N ARG A 247 -2.96 7.44 -2.52
CA ARG A 247 -2.17 7.76 -3.71
C ARG A 247 -2.72 9.03 -4.36
N LEU A 248 -1.87 10.03 -4.58
CA LEU A 248 -2.31 11.36 -5.04
C LEU A 248 -2.21 11.59 -6.54
N ASN A 249 -1.46 10.73 -7.25
CA ASN A 249 -1.33 10.76 -8.71
C ASN A 249 -1.08 9.36 -9.26
N ASP A 250 -1.02 9.20 -10.57
CA ASP A 250 -0.72 7.92 -11.22
C ASP A 250 0.76 7.47 -11.05
N GLY A 251 1.61 8.36 -10.55
CA GLY A 251 3.01 8.07 -10.22
C GLY A 251 3.21 7.64 -8.77
N ASN A 252 4.33 8.06 -8.18
CA ASN A 252 4.79 7.66 -6.85
C ASN A 252 4.54 8.72 -5.76
N LEU A 253 3.64 9.67 -5.97
CA LEU A 253 3.25 10.63 -4.93
C LEU A 253 2.18 10.03 -4.04
N VAL A 254 2.53 9.79 -2.77
CA VAL A 254 1.63 9.16 -1.79
C VAL A 254 1.54 10.03 -0.54
N GLN A 255 0.34 10.16 -0.03
CA GLN A 255 0.05 10.67 1.30
C GLN A 255 0.01 9.51 2.28
N LEU A 256 0.74 9.60 3.37
CA LEU A 256 0.68 8.72 4.53
C LEU A 256 -0.04 9.46 5.66
N GLY A 257 -1.07 8.86 6.24
CA GLY A 257 -1.94 9.52 7.23
C GLY A 257 -3.03 10.39 6.61
N HIS A 258 -3.83 11.03 7.46
CA HIS A 258 -5.00 11.83 7.09
C HIS A 258 -4.92 13.26 7.62
N GLY A 259 -5.53 14.21 6.91
CA GLY A 259 -5.73 15.58 7.37
C GLY A 259 -4.43 16.26 7.81
N ALA A 260 -4.46 16.93 8.95
CA ALA A 260 -3.31 17.66 9.51
C ALA A 260 -2.19 16.73 10.02
N ALA A 261 -2.49 15.45 10.24
CA ALA A 261 -1.51 14.47 10.72
C ALA A 261 -0.74 13.77 9.60
N GLN A 262 -1.06 14.07 8.33
CA GLN A 262 -0.45 13.43 7.16
C GLN A 262 1.02 13.81 6.95
N ARG A 263 1.73 12.92 6.26
CA ARG A 263 3.01 13.15 5.58
C ARG A 263 2.87 12.83 4.11
N ARG A 264 3.71 13.38 3.27
CA ARG A 264 3.75 13.06 1.84
C ARG A 264 5.13 12.56 1.46
N ILE A 265 5.14 11.56 0.61
CA ILE A 265 6.35 11.02 0.00
C ILE A 265 6.21 11.03 -1.52
N TRP A 266 7.32 11.27 -2.20
CA TRP A 266 7.45 11.08 -3.65
C TRP A 266 8.71 10.25 -3.89
N THR A 267 8.54 8.98 -4.20
CA THR A 267 9.60 7.98 -4.10
C THR A 267 10.18 7.92 -2.67
N ALA A 268 11.46 8.22 -2.47
CA ALA A 268 12.10 8.32 -1.15
C ALA A 268 12.31 9.78 -0.69
N GLU A 269 11.79 10.77 -1.41
CA GLU A 269 11.68 12.15 -0.92
C GLU A 269 10.45 12.31 -0.05
N THR A 270 10.55 13.20 0.95
CA THR A 270 9.45 13.45 1.88
C THR A 270 9.02 14.92 1.86
N ASP A 271 7.90 15.24 2.50
CA ASP A 271 7.49 16.63 2.69
C ASP A 271 8.37 17.40 3.72
N ARG A 272 9.43 16.76 4.24
CA ARG A 272 10.50 17.40 5.02
C ARG A 272 11.72 17.71 4.17
N THR A 273 11.89 17.08 3.02
CA THR A 273 12.91 17.41 2.03
C THR A 273 12.57 18.77 1.43
N SER A 274 13.39 19.79 1.71
CA SER A 274 13.14 21.11 1.14
C SER A 274 13.66 21.21 -0.30
N ALA A 275 12.99 22.01 -1.15
CA ALA A 275 13.46 22.28 -2.51
C ALA A 275 14.87 22.92 -2.53
N ILE A 276 15.28 23.61 -1.44
CA ILE A 276 16.63 24.16 -1.30
C ILE A 276 17.63 23.02 -1.11
N ALA A 277 17.36 22.07 -0.21
CA ALA A 277 18.24 20.93 0.02
C ALA A 277 18.35 20.02 -1.21
N GLU A 278 17.23 19.80 -1.91
CA GLU A 278 17.21 19.09 -3.20
C GLU A 278 18.06 19.83 -4.24
N GLY A 279 17.87 21.16 -4.37
CA GLY A 279 18.68 22.00 -5.27
C GLY A 279 20.17 21.96 -4.96
N ILE A 280 20.55 22.01 -3.67
CA ILE A 280 21.95 21.84 -3.24
C ILE A 280 22.48 20.47 -3.66
N SER A 281 21.73 19.39 -3.43
CA SER A 281 22.18 18.03 -3.76
C SER A 281 22.40 17.82 -5.27
N ARG A 282 21.69 18.54 -6.11
CA ARG A 282 21.88 18.52 -7.58
C ARG A 282 23.14 19.26 -8.03
N ASP A 283 23.54 20.29 -7.29
CA ASP A 283 24.77 21.04 -7.54
C ASP A 283 25.95 20.33 -6.84
N LYS A 284 26.67 19.50 -7.60
CA LYS A 284 27.76 18.66 -7.06
C LYS A 284 28.90 19.49 -6.49
N ASP A 285 29.18 20.64 -7.05
CA ASP A 285 30.25 21.56 -6.58
C ASP A 285 29.85 22.20 -5.25
N LEU A 286 28.67 22.79 -5.18
CA LEU A 286 28.17 23.40 -3.95
C LEU A 286 28.02 22.35 -2.83
N THR A 287 27.50 21.15 -3.15
CA THR A 287 27.40 20.06 -2.20
C THR A 287 28.76 19.70 -1.60
N LYS A 288 29.82 19.56 -2.44
CA LYS A 288 31.16 19.25 -1.97
C LYS A 288 31.74 20.37 -1.13
N GLN A 289 31.58 21.64 -1.55
CA GLN A 289 32.03 22.79 -0.77
C GLN A 289 31.42 22.80 0.63
N LEU A 290 30.12 22.57 0.74
CA LEU A 290 29.41 22.53 2.03
C LEU A 290 29.85 21.34 2.89
N VAL A 291 29.99 20.16 2.30
CA VAL A 291 30.42 18.94 3.00
C VAL A 291 31.87 19.05 3.46
N ALA A 292 32.78 19.60 2.60
CA ALA A 292 34.15 19.86 2.92
C ALA A 292 34.31 20.91 4.05
N ALA A 293 33.49 22.00 4.01
CA ALA A 293 33.49 23.02 5.04
C ALA A 293 33.09 22.46 6.44
N ALA A 294 32.30 21.35 6.46
CA ALA A 294 32.01 20.63 7.69
C ALA A 294 33.10 19.61 8.10
N GLY A 295 34.22 19.56 7.35
CA GLY A 295 35.36 18.70 7.63
C GLY A 295 35.17 17.24 7.20
N VAL A 296 34.16 16.93 6.38
CA VAL A 296 33.96 15.60 5.79
C VAL A 296 34.76 15.50 4.49
N PRO A 297 35.57 14.45 4.27
CA PRO A 297 36.39 14.32 3.07
C PRO A 297 35.54 14.22 1.79
N VAL A 298 35.92 15.02 0.79
CA VAL A 298 35.40 15.02 -0.58
C VAL A 298 36.57 15.04 -1.55
N PRO A 299 36.41 14.59 -2.82
CA PRO A 299 37.46 14.75 -3.84
C PRO A 299 37.75 16.24 -4.07
N GLU A 300 39.02 16.59 -4.14
CA GLU A 300 39.45 17.92 -4.56
C GLU A 300 39.24 18.05 -6.04
N GLY A 301 38.67 19.17 -6.52
CA GLY A 301 38.36 19.34 -7.93
C GLY A 301 37.75 20.67 -8.27
N ARG A 302 37.61 20.94 -9.57
CA ARG A 302 36.97 22.13 -10.10
C ARG A 302 36.30 21.90 -11.45
N THR A 303 35.38 22.77 -11.80
CA THR A 303 34.80 22.86 -13.13
C THR A 303 35.83 23.37 -14.15
N VAL A 304 35.77 22.86 -15.37
CA VAL A 304 36.71 23.20 -16.47
C VAL A 304 35.94 23.51 -17.75
N GLU A 305 36.48 24.46 -18.55
CA GLU A 305 35.80 24.98 -19.74
C GLU A 305 36.36 24.41 -21.07
N SER A 306 37.54 23.77 -21.04
CA SER A 306 38.18 23.20 -22.22
C SER A 306 39.04 21.99 -21.90
N ALA A 307 39.45 21.22 -22.92
CA ALA A 307 40.32 20.08 -22.73
C ALA A 307 41.71 20.50 -22.18
N GLU A 308 42.19 21.65 -22.55
CA GLU A 308 43.43 22.23 -22.01
C GLU A 308 43.27 22.63 -20.54
N ASP A 309 42.15 23.27 -20.18
CA ASP A 309 41.83 23.65 -18.79
C ASP A 309 41.65 22.41 -17.93
N ALA A 310 41.11 21.34 -18.50
CA ALA A 310 41.02 20.03 -17.84
C ALA A 310 42.36 19.42 -17.51
N TRP A 311 43.32 19.57 -18.41
CA TRP A 311 44.67 19.12 -18.16
C TRP A 311 45.38 19.96 -17.11
N GLU A 312 45.29 21.32 -17.19
CA GLU A 312 45.82 22.20 -16.18
C GLU A 312 45.27 21.90 -14.79
N ALA A 313 43.93 21.67 -14.70
CA ALA A 313 43.30 21.23 -13.46
C ALA A 313 43.85 19.88 -12.94
N ALA A 314 44.08 18.93 -13.83
CA ALA A 314 44.67 17.64 -13.48
C ALA A 314 46.11 17.74 -12.95
N GLU A 315 46.92 18.68 -13.49
CA GLU A 315 48.27 18.96 -13.00
C GLU A 315 48.25 19.62 -11.61
N ASP A 316 47.31 20.57 -11.39
CA ASP A 316 47.14 21.28 -10.12
C ASP A 316 46.67 20.36 -9.00
N ILE A 317 45.66 19.51 -9.27
CA ILE A 317 45.08 18.55 -8.33
C ILE A 317 46.06 17.39 -8.02
N GLY A 318 46.82 16.99 -9.02
CA GLY A 318 47.70 15.82 -8.95
C GLY A 318 47.07 14.56 -9.51
N LEU A 319 47.81 13.85 -10.36
CA LEU A 319 47.38 12.60 -10.98
C LEU A 319 47.44 11.43 -10.03
N PRO A 320 46.54 10.46 -10.15
CA PRO A 320 45.48 10.31 -11.14
C PRO A 320 44.24 11.15 -10.84
N VAL A 321 43.44 11.49 -11.87
CA VAL A 321 42.21 12.27 -11.77
C VAL A 321 40.99 11.53 -12.34
N VAL A 322 39.83 12.07 -12.06
CA VAL A 322 38.52 11.74 -12.65
C VAL A 322 38.04 12.90 -13.47
N VAL A 323 37.49 12.65 -14.64
CA VAL A 323 36.77 13.62 -15.46
C VAL A 323 35.34 13.17 -15.63
N LYS A 324 34.37 14.05 -15.34
CA LYS A 324 32.94 13.71 -15.37
C LYS A 324 32.09 14.94 -15.71
N PRO A 325 30.86 14.76 -16.24
CA PRO A 325 29.87 15.83 -16.34
C PRO A 325 29.36 16.24 -14.95
N SER A 326 29.00 17.52 -14.79
CA SER A 326 28.52 18.07 -13.50
C SER A 326 27.17 17.48 -13.06
N ASP A 327 26.25 17.20 -14.01
CA ASP A 327 24.90 16.77 -13.80
C ASP A 327 24.60 15.35 -14.36
N GLY A 328 25.61 14.62 -14.81
CA GLY A 328 25.48 13.26 -15.35
C GLY A 328 24.96 12.26 -14.33
N ASN A 329 23.95 11.47 -14.71
CA ASN A 329 23.40 10.38 -13.94
C ASN A 329 23.91 9.02 -14.46
N HIS A 330 23.89 7.97 -13.61
CA HIS A 330 24.26 6.59 -13.98
C HIS A 330 25.67 6.45 -14.56
N ALA A 331 26.64 7.24 -14.07
CA ALA A 331 28.06 7.22 -14.47
C ALA A 331 28.34 7.48 -15.97
N ARG A 332 27.37 8.04 -16.72
CA ARG A 332 27.59 8.42 -18.13
C ARG A 332 28.61 9.56 -18.23
N GLY A 333 29.52 9.45 -19.18
CA GLY A 333 30.60 10.45 -19.37
C GLY A 333 31.66 10.45 -18.25
N VAL A 334 31.61 9.58 -17.26
CA VAL A 334 32.57 9.50 -16.14
C VAL A 334 33.77 8.66 -16.53
N SER A 335 34.98 9.27 -16.46
CA SER A 335 36.25 8.61 -16.73
C SER A 335 37.14 8.63 -15.49
N LEU A 336 37.52 7.44 -15.01
CA LEU A 336 38.25 7.24 -13.76
C LEU A 336 39.73 6.95 -13.98
N ASN A 337 40.60 7.30 -12.98
CA ASN A 337 41.99 6.90 -12.89
C ASN A 337 42.80 7.35 -14.13
N LEU A 338 42.63 8.59 -14.57
CA LEU A 338 43.34 9.21 -15.69
C LEU A 338 44.72 9.67 -15.26
N LYS A 339 45.76 9.29 -16.03
CA LYS A 339 47.15 9.51 -15.66
C LYS A 339 47.93 10.30 -16.71
N THR A 340 47.38 10.43 -17.90
CA THR A 340 48.06 11.09 -19.01
C THR A 340 47.22 12.23 -19.59
N ARG A 341 47.90 13.20 -20.25
CA ARG A 341 47.22 14.31 -20.91
C ARG A 341 46.21 13.84 -21.96
N GLU A 342 46.61 12.85 -22.77
CA GLU A 342 45.71 12.32 -23.79
C GLU A 342 44.46 11.69 -23.20
N GLU A 343 44.57 10.96 -22.09
CA GLU A 343 43.41 10.39 -21.40
C GLU A 343 42.48 11.46 -20.85
N VAL A 344 43.02 12.52 -20.23
CA VAL A 344 42.24 13.64 -19.67
C VAL A 344 41.49 14.38 -20.77
N MET A 345 42.17 14.70 -21.88
CA MET A 345 41.57 15.41 -23.03
C MET A 345 40.48 14.58 -23.71
N HIS A 346 40.67 13.27 -23.89
CA HIS A 346 39.63 12.38 -24.41
C HIS A 346 38.45 12.28 -23.45
N ALA A 347 38.73 12.21 -22.16
CA ALA A 347 37.70 12.13 -21.14
C ALA A 347 36.88 13.42 -21.05
N PHE A 348 37.52 14.60 -21.24
CA PHE A 348 36.84 15.89 -21.35
C PHE A 348 35.81 15.87 -22.49
N ALA A 349 36.26 15.48 -23.71
CA ALA A 349 35.37 15.41 -24.86
C ALA A 349 34.19 14.44 -24.65
N ALA A 350 34.43 13.31 -23.98
CA ALA A 350 33.35 12.36 -23.64
C ALA A 350 32.38 12.93 -22.61
N ALA A 351 32.84 13.67 -21.61
CA ALA A 351 32.00 14.31 -20.61
C ALA A 351 31.23 15.52 -21.20
N GLU A 352 31.86 16.34 -22.04
CA GLU A 352 31.24 17.48 -22.73
C GLU A 352 30.11 17.04 -23.68
N ALA A 353 30.23 15.87 -24.28
CA ALA A 353 29.18 15.29 -25.16
C ALA A 353 27.87 14.96 -24.43
N GLU A 354 27.89 14.85 -23.11
CA GLU A 354 26.68 14.66 -22.28
C GLU A 354 25.92 16.00 -22.07
N GLY A 355 26.47 17.16 -22.46
CA GLY A 355 25.76 18.43 -22.54
C GLY A 355 25.76 19.29 -21.28
N SER A 356 26.58 18.96 -20.28
CA SER A 356 26.75 19.72 -19.05
C SER A 356 28.19 20.26 -18.88
N GLU A 357 28.42 21.10 -17.84
CA GLU A 357 29.77 21.49 -17.43
C GLU A 357 30.61 20.25 -17.08
N VAL A 358 31.89 20.31 -17.30
CA VAL A 358 32.83 19.22 -17.01
C VAL A 358 33.61 19.52 -15.74
N ILE A 359 33.72 18.50 -14.85
CA ILE A 359 34.47 18.58 -13.60
C ILE A 359 35.68 17.65 -13.69
N VAL A 360 36.84 18.14 -13.21
CA VAL A 360 38.07 17.37 -12.98
C VAL A 360 38.27 17.25 -11.47
N GLU A 361 38.47 16.03 -10.98
CA GLU A 361 38.61 15.72 -9.55
C GLU A 361 39.74 14.75 -9.27
N SER A 362 40.26 14.77 -8.02
CA SER A 362 41.20 13.77 -7.55
C SER A 362 40.57 12.35 -7.58
N PHE A 363 41.31 11.39 -8.05
CA PHE A 363 40.89 9.98 -8.01
C PHE A 363 40.99 9.42 -6.59
N ILE A 364 39.88 8.96 -6.05
CA ILE A 364 39.84 8.30 -4.73
C ILE A 364 40.00 6.78 -4.93
N PRO A 365 41.05 6.16 -4.36
CA PRO A 365 41.19 4.71 -4.43
C PRO A 365 40.16 3.99 -3.54
N GLY A 366 39.69 2.82 -3.96
CA GLY A 366 38.80 2.01 -3.19
C GLY A 366 37.60 1.47 -4.00
N GLN A 367 36.62 1.04 -3.28
CA GLN A 367 35.35 0.53 -3.79
C GLN A 367 34.22 1.51 -3.53
N GLU A 368 33.32 1.59 -4.44
CA GLU A 368 32.13 2.41 -4.33
C GLU A 368 31.12 1.77 -3.37
N HIS A 369 30.56 2.59 -2.48
CA HIS A 369 29.52 2.20 -1.53
C HIS A 369 28.37 3.19 -1.63
N ARG A 370 27.12 2.70 -1.54
CA ARG A 370 25.93 3.51 -1.37
C ARG A 370 25.43 3.36 0.08
N LEU A 371 25.42 4.45 0.84
CA LEU A 371 24.89 4.48 2.19
C LEU A 371 23.58 5.26 2.22
N LEU A 372 22.56 4.66 2.83
CA LEU A 372 21.27 5.31 3.05
C LEU A 372 21.23 5.92 4.44
N VAL A 373 21.04 7.22 4.50
CA VAL A 373 20.85 7.98 5.74
C VAL A 373 19.39 8.35 5.87
N VAL A 374 18.77 8.03 7.01
CA VAL A 374 17.38 8.38 7.35
C VAL A 374 17.36 9.04 8.71
N GLY A 375 16.84 10.26 8.81
CA GLY A 375 16.72 10.98 10.06
C GLY A 375 18.07 11.17 10.79
N GLY A 376 19.16 11.30 10.02
CA GLY A 376 20.52 11.47 10.54
C GLY A 376 21.18 10.19 11.05
N LYS A 377 20.71 9.00 10.59
CA LYS A 377 21.32 7.70 10.90
C LYS A 377 21.54 6.90 9.61
N VAL A 378 22.68 6.24 9.48
CA VAL A 378 22.91 5.26 8.42
C VAL A 378 22.05 4.01 8.75
N VAL A 379 21.13 3.65 7.86
CA VAL A 379 20.20 2.53 8.04
C VAL A 379 20.51 1.35 7.11
N ALA A 380 21.21 1.61 6.00
CA ALA A 380 21.63 0.58 5.08
C ALA A 380 22.90 1.01 4.34
N ALA A 381 23.71 0.03 3.92
CA ALA A 381 24.88 0.26 3.09
C ALA A 381 25.06 -0.91 2.13
N THR A 382 25.32 -0.59 0.85
CA THR A 382 25.68 -1.57 -0.17
C THR A 382 27.01 -1.22 -0.79
N ARG A 383 27.74 -2.23 -1.26
CA ARG A 383 29.01 -2.11 -1.95
C ARG A 383 28.86 -2.54 -3.39
N GLY A 384 29.52 -1.79 -4.28
CA GLY A 384 29.63 -2.12 -5.68
C GLY A 384 30.42 -3.41 -5.90
N GLU A 385 30.08 -4.18 -6.91
CA GLU A 385 30.79 -5.36 -7.36
C GLU A 385 31.44 -5.10 -8.71
N ILE A 386 32.70 -5.50 -8.88
CA ILE A 386 33.39 -5.44 -10.17
C ILE A 386 33.01 -6.68 -10.97
N ILE A 387 32.40 -6.49 -12.13
CA ILE A 387 31.95 -7.59 -12.99
C ILE A 387 33.01 -7.92 -14.02
N HIS A 388 33.27 -9.21 -14.17
CA HIS A 388 34.21 -9.78 -15.11
C HIS A 388 33.53 -10.78 -16.02
N VAL A 389 34.01 -10.89 -17.25
CA VAL A 389 33.72 -12.03 -18.13
C VAL A 389 34.93 -12.92 -18.27
N SER A 390 34.75 -14.24 -18.38
CA SER A 390 35.81 -15.22 -18.58
C SER A 390 35.81 -15.74 -20.02
N GLY A 391 36.97 -15.68 -20.69
CA GLY A 391 37.17 -16.14 -22.05
C GLY A 391 36.96 -17.66 -22.16
N ASP A 392 36.33 -18.10 -23.24
CA ASP A 392 36.14 -19.48 -23.64
C ASP A 392 37.03 -19.86 -24.84
N GLY A 393 37.76 -18.89 -25.41
CA GLY A 393 38.59 -18.99 -26.59
C GLY A 393 37.81 -18.95 -27.90
N LYS A 394 36.52 -18.59 -27.88
CA LYS A 394 35.67 -18.61 -29.09
C LYS A 394 34.73 -17.40 -29.18
N SER A 395 34.06 -17.08 -28.05
CA SER A 395 33.06 -16.04 -27.98
C SER A 395 33.73 -14.67 -27.86
N THR A 396 33.10 -13.65 -28.46
CA THR A 396 33.49 -12.25 -28.25
C THR A 396 33.09 -11.76 -26.86
N ILE A 397 33.72 -10.70 -26.37
CA ILE A 397 33.37 -10.10 -25.07
C ILE A 397 31.89 -9.71 -25.05
N GLY A 398 31.33 -9.14 -26.14
CA GLY A 398 29.90 -8.85 -26.24
C GLY A 398 29.03 -10.10 -26.02
N GLN A 399 29.36 -11.22 -26.67
CA GLN A 399 28.68 -12.49 -26.48
C GLN A 399 28.85 -13.07 -25.06
N LEU A 400 30.03 -12.88 -24.45
CA LEU A 400 30.26 -13.31 -23.08
C LEU A 400 29.45 -12.45 -22.07
N ILE A 401 29.29 -11.17 -22.31
CA ILE A 401 28.41 -10.29 -21.52
C ILE A 401 26.98 -10.85 -21.57
N ASP A 402 26.47 -11.16 -22.77
CA ASP A 402 25.09 -11.67 -22.91
C ASP A 402 24.91 -13.03 -22.26
N THR A 403 25.92 -13.89 -22.28
CA THR A 403 25.79 -15.27 -21.78
C THR A 403 26.22 -15.46 -20.32
N GLN A 404 27.14 -14.63 -19.80
CA GLN A 404 27.65 -14.77 -18.43
C GLN A 404 27.10 -13.70 -17.46
N VAL A 405 26.72 -12.52 -17.99
CA VAL A 405 26.30 -11.38 -17.15
C VAL A 405 24.81 -11.10 -17.31
N ASN A 406 24.32 -10.91 -18.54
CA ASN A 406 22.92 -10.54 -18.79
C ASN A 406 21.94 -11.69 -18.60
N THR A 407 22.42 -12.92 -18.44
CA THR A 407 21.59 -14.07 -18.03
C THR A 407 21.21 -14.08 -16.56
N ASP A 408 21.78 -13.20 -15.75
CA ASP A 408 21.38 -13.04 -14.34
C ASP A 408 19.93 -12.52 -14.28
N PRO A 409 18.98 -13.27 -13.68
CA PRO A 409 17.56 -12.88 -13.64
C PRO A 409 17.29 -11.59 -12.84
N ARG A 410 18.31 -11.06 -12.15
CA ARG A 410 18.21 -9.77 -11.43
C ARG A 410 18.57 -8.58 -12.32
N ARG A 411 19.01 -8.82 -13.58
CA ARG A 411 19.32 -7.78 -14.56
C ARG A 411 18.19 -7.58 -15.54
N GLY A 412 17.92 -6.33 -15.86
CA GLY A 412 16.90 -5.95 -16.82
C GLY A 412 16.73 -4.44 -16.89
N GLU A 413 15.73 -4.01 -17.63
CA GLU A 413 15.40 -2.59 -17.81
C GLU A 413 14.22 -2.17 -16.92
N GLU A 414 13.54 -3.14 -16.26
CA GLU A 414 12.37 -2.87 -15.43
C GLU A 414 12.78 -2.35 -14.05
N GLU A 415 12.01 -1.40 -13.53
CA GLU A 415 12.27 -0.69 -12.27
C GLU A 415 12.37 -1.64 -11.06
N HIS A 416 11.76 -2.81 -11.12
CA HIS A 416 11.81 -3.80 -10.03
C HIS A 416 13.07 -4.67 -10.01
N LEU A 417 13.93 -4.58 -11.04
CA LEU A 417 15.19 -5.30 -11.12
C LEU A 417 16.35 -4.48 -10.54
N PRO A 418 17.14 -5.05 -9.62
CA PRO A 418 18.17 -4.30 -8.91
C PRO A 418 19.41 -3.99 -9.74
N LEU A 419 19.61 -4.65 -10.87
CA LEU A 419 20.78 -4.53 -11.72
C LEU A 419 20.39 -4.25 -13.16
N GLU A 420 21.12 -3.33 -13.82
CA GLU A 420 20.89 -2.98 -15.21
C GLU A 420 21.53 -3.99 -16.18
N THR A 421 20.95 -4.11 -17.37
CA THR A 421 21.51 -4.87 -18.48
C THR A 421 22.77 -4.17 -19.02
N LEU A 422 23.89 -4.88 -19.18
CA LEU A 422 25.10 -4.36 -19.81
C LEU A 422 24.97 -4.46 -21.33
N ARG A 423 25.16 -3.33 -22.01
CA ARG A 423 25.12 -3.28 -23.48
C ARG A 423 26.52 -3.11 -24.04
N ALA A 424 26.90 -3.96 -25.01
CA ALA A 424 28.23 -3.92 -25.66
C ALA A 424 28.57 -2.57 -26.29
N GLY A 425 27.58 -1.71 -26.56
CA GLY A 425 27.76 -0.37 -27.15
C GLY A 425 27.91 0.76 -26.12
N ASP A 426 27.84 0.47 -24.84
CA ASP A 426 27.91 1.51 -23.79
C ASP A 426 29.27 2.19 -23.77
N ALA A 427 29.28 3.53 -23.80
CA ALA A 427 30.53 4.32 -23.88
C ALA A 427 31.49 4.02 -22.71
N VAL A 428 30.95 3.80 -21.49
CA VAL A 428 31.74 3.46 -20.31
C VAL A 428 32.38 2.07 -20.47
N LEU A 429 31.62 1.08 -20.96
CA LEU A 429 32.15 -0.25 -21.25
C LEU A 429 33.21 -0.22 -22.33
N LEU A 430 32.98 0.52 -23.43
CA LEU A 430 33.95 0.68 -24.53
C LEU A 430 35.28 1.25 -24.02
N LEU A 431 35.22 2.31 -23.22
CA LEU A 431 36.43 2.91 -22.63
C LEU A 431 37.13 1.94 -21.67
N LEU A 432 36.38 1.23 -20.87
CA LEU A 432 36.90 0.24 -19.92
C LEU A 432 37.63 -0.90 -20.64
N LEU A 433 37.06 -1.41 -21.74
CA LEU A 433 37.69 -2.43 -22.59
C LEU A 433 38.91 -1.89 -23.31
N GLN A 434 38.86 -0.68 -23.90
CA GLN A 434 39.97 -0.03 -24.55
C GLN A 434 41.20 0.09 -23.63
N ARG A 435 41.03 0.44 -22.36
CA ARG A 435 42.08 0.50 -21.35
C ARG A 435 42.74 -0.86 -21.06
N GLN A 436 42.05 -1.94 -21.34
CA GLN A 436 42.56 -3.29 -21.25
C GLN A 436 43.13 -3.79 -22.60
N GLY A 437 43.17 -2.93 -23.64
CA GLY A 437 43.60 -3.28 -25.01
C GLY A 437 42.58 -4.16 -25.74
N LEU A 438 41.31 -4.11 -25.31
CA LEU A 438 40.21 -4.95 -25.77
C LEU A 438 39.11 -4.12 -26.46
N THR A 439 38.27 -4.82 -27.21
CA THR A 439 37.04 -4.29 -27.78
C THR A 439 35.89 -5.28 -27.51
N PRO A 440 34.63 -4.92 -27.69
CA PRO A 440 33.52 -5.87 -27.59
C PRO A 440 33.64 -7.09 -28.51
N ASP A 441 34.32 -6.92 -29.64
CA ASP A 441 34.58 -7.98 -30.62
C ASP A 441 35.83 -8.82 -30.32
N SER A 442 36.60 -8.46 -29.28
CA SER A 442 37.78 -9.23 -28.87
C SER A 442 37.37 -10.57 -28.32
N VAL A 443 38.12 -11.61 -28.68
CA VAL A 443 37.97 -12.98 -28.18
C VAL A 443 39.07 -13.22 -27.12
N LEU A 444 38.64 -13.44 -25.89
CA LEU A 444 39.56 -13.73 -24.78
C LEU A 444 40.02 -15.20 -24.85
N PRO A 445 41.33 -15.46 -24.67
CA PRO A 445 41.83 -16.82 -24.43
C PRO A 445 41.08 -17.51 -23.29
N ARG A 446 41.01 -18.82 -23.33
CA ARG A 446 40.28 -19.59 -22.35
C ARG A 446 40.83 -19.38 -20.93
N GLY A 447 40.00 -18.90 -20.02
CA GLY A 447 40.33 -18.64 -18.62
C GLY A 447 40.92 -17.25 -18.34
N GLU A 448 41.24 -16.46 -19.39
CA GLU A 448 41.53 -15.04 -19.22
C GLU A 448 40.25 -14.27 -18.89
N THR A 449 40.36 -13.21 -18.10
CA THR A 449 39.22 -12.39 -17.67
C THR A 449 39.36 -10.96 -18.14
N ALA A 450 38.25 -10.33 -18.52
CA ALA A 450 38.16 -8.89 -18.76
C ALA A 450 37.15 -8.26 -17.80
N VAL A 451 37.48 -7.08 -17.27
CA VAL A 451 36.55 -6.29 -16.48
C VAL A 451 35.56 -5.62 -17.43
N VAL A 452 34.27 -5.84 -17.20
CA VAL A 452 33.20 -5.25 -18.04
C VAL A 452 32.35 -4.21 -17.31
N GLN A 453 32.40 -4.17 -15.96
CA GLN A 453 31.74 -3.12 -15.16
C GLN A 453 32.52 -2.90 -13.87
N ARG A 454 32.79 -1.62 -13.50
CA ARG A 454 33.44 -1.23 -12.25
C ARG A 454 32.56 -0.50 -11.28
N THR A 455 31.57 0.24 -11.77
CA THR A 455 30.70 1.14 -10.98
C THR A 455 29.23 0.83 -11.24
N GLY A 456 28.35 1.28 -10.37
CA GLY A 456 26.89 1.17 -10.59
C GLY A 456 26.28 -0.20 -10.27
N ASN A 457 27.08 -1.21 -9.88
CA ASN A 457 26.59 -2.55 -9.54
C ASN A 457 26.55 -2.74 -8.02
N MET A 458 25.64 -2.03 -7.35
CA MET A 458 25.50 -2.02 -5.89
C MET A 458 24.78 -3.28 -5.38
N ALA A 459 25.49 -4.40 -5.40
CA ALA A 459 24.89 -5.72 -5.22
C ALA A 459 25.13 -6.37 -3.85
N ILE A 460 26.07 -5.86 -3.03
CA ILE A 460 26.51 -6.53 -1.81
C ILE A 460 26.10 -5.71 -0.59
N ASP A 461 25.28 -6.30 0.28
CA ASP A 461 24.95 -5.68 1.57
C ASP A 461 26.16 -5.70 2.51
N VAL A 462 26.54 -4.52 3.00
CA VAL A 462 27.63 -4.32 3.96
C VAL A 462 27.18 -3.50 5.19
N THR A 463 25.90 -3.38 5.41
CA THR A 463 25.32 -2.56 6.48
C THR A 463 25.94 -2.85 7.84
N GLY A 464 26.07 -4.12 8.20
CA GLY A 464 26.65 -4.53 9.49
C GLY A 464 28.17 -4.31 9.62
N GLN A 465 28.85 -3.87 8.55
CA GLN A 465 30.29 -3.64 8.51
C GLN A 465 30.66 -2.16 8.61
N VAL A 466 29.69 -1.26 8.48
CA VAL A 466 29.95 0.20 8.46
C VAL A 466 30.57 0.65 9.77
N HIS A 467 31.77 1.24 9.67
CA HIS A 467 32.46 1.79 10.84
C HIS A 467 31.66 2.97 11.44
N PRO A 468 31.56 3.09 12.78
CA PRO A 468 30.82 4.20 13.41
C PRO A 468 31.26 5.60 12.99
N ASP A 469 32.58 5.83 12.78
CA ASP A 469 33.11 7.09 12.27
C ASP A 469 32.57 7.42 10.87
N ILE A 470 32.50 6.42 9.97
CA ILE A 470 31.88 6.59 8.65
C ILE A 470 30.41 6.93 8.79
N ALA A 471 29.67 6.19 9.61
CA ALA A 471 28.24 6.44 9.83
C ALA A 471 27.98 7.86 10.34
N GLU A 472 28.80 8.37 11.26
CA GLU A 472 28.70 9.73 11.81
C GLU A 472 28.98 10.80 10.73
N GLN A 473 30.01 10.59 9.87
CA GLN A 473 30.35 11.51 8.79
C GLN A 473 29.28 11.54 7.70
N MET A 474 28.70 10.38 7.33
CA MET A 474 27.57 10.33 6.40
C MET A 474 26.34 11.04 6.95
N ALA A 475 26.02 10.83 8.23
CA ALA A 475 24.94 11.55 8.89
C ALA A 475 25.18 13.05 8.96
N LEU A 476 26.44 13.48 9.12
CA LEU A 476 26.83 14.90 9.10
C LEU A 476 26.66 15.48 7.68
N ALA A 477 27.11 14.79 6.65
CA ALA A 477 26.96 15.23 5.27
C ALA A 477 25.49 15.43 4.88
N ALA A 478 24.61 14.47 5.20
CA ALA A 478 23.17 14.61 4.97
C ALA A 478 22.57 15.84 5.69
N ARG A 479 22.95 16.08 6.95
CA ARG A 479 22.50 17.26 7.72
C ARG A 479 23.01 18.59 7.15
N VAL A 480 24.23 18.63 6.66
CA VAL A 480 24.83 19.85 6.07
C VAL A 480 24.13 20.24 4.78
N VAL A 481 23.79 19.29 3.95
CA VAL A 481 22.98 19.49 2.74
C VAL A 481 21.52 19.81 3.10
N GLY A 482 21.04 19.36 4.25
CA GLY A 482 19.67 19.61 4.72
C GLY A 482 18.68 18.53 4.33
N LEU A 483 19.16 17.31 4.00
CA LEU A 483 18.33 16.19 3.61
C LEU A 483 17.95 15.35 4.83
N ASP A 484 16.68 15.04 4.94
CA ASP A 484 16.15 14.12 5.97
C ASP A 484 16.33 12.64 5.56
N ILE A 485 16.31 12.38 4.26
CA ILE A 485 16.68 11.09 3.64
C ILE A 485 17.72 11.38 2.56
N ALA A 486 18.86 10.72 2.63
CA ALA A 486 19.95 10.90 1.69
C ALA A 486 20.58 9.57 1.28
N GLY A 487 20.85 9.43 -0.01
CA GLY A 487 21.74 8.39 -0.55
C GLY A 487 23.14 8.97 -0.74
N ILE A 488 24.12 8.42 -0.05
CA ILE A 488 25.49 8.93 -0.10
C ILE A 488 26.39 7.94 -0.81
N ASP A 489 27.06 8.43 -1.85
CA ASP A 489 28.09 7.67 -2.57
C ASP A 489 29.45 7.94 -1.94
N LEU A 490 30.02 6.90 -1.38
CA LEU A 490 31.30 6.89 -0.69
C LEU A 490 32.28 5.97 -1.42
N VAL A 491 33.47 6.46 -1.70
CA VAL A 491 34.59 5.62 -2.16
C VAL A 491 35.57 5.40 -1.03
N VAL A 492 35.85 4.14 -0.70
CA VAL A 492 36.71 3.77 0.41
C VAL A 492 37.29 2.36 0.19
N GLU A 493 38.53 2.11 0.65
CA GLU A 493 39.15 0.79 0.54
C GLU A 493 38.50 -0.26 1.45
N ASP A 494 38.14 0.13 2.67
CA ASP A 494 37.54 -0.76 3.68
C ASP A 494 36.50 -0.01 4.52
N ILE A 495 35.21 -0.33 4.30
CA ILE A 495 34.08 0.29 5.01
C ILE A 495 34.12 0.07 6.54
N ALA A 496 34.89 -0.93 7.01
CA ALA A 496 35.04 -1.27 8.41
C ALA A 496 36.14 -0.48 9.14
N LYS A 497 36.80 0.46 8.45
CA LYS A 497 37.85 1.33 9.02
C LYS A 497 37.42 2.79 9.04
N PRO A 498 37.98 3.63 9.94
CA PRO A 498 37.71 5.06 9.94
C PRO A 498 38.05 5.70 8.59
N LEU A 499 37.20 6.63 8.12
CA LEU A 499 37.32 7.25 6.80
C LEU A 499 38.69 7.96 6.60
N ARG A 500 39.10 8.75 7.56
CA ARG A 500 40.34 9.52 7.50
C ARG A 500 41.62 8.66 7.52
N ALA A 501 41.53 7.41 8.02
CA ALA A 501 42.67 6.52 8.10
C ALA A 501 43.09 5.92 6.76
N GLN A 502 42.25 6.02 5.72
CA GLN A 502 42.41 5.35 4.44
C GLN A 502 42.22 6.26 3.22
N GLY A 503 42.03 7.57 3.41
CA GLY A 503 41.90 8.52 2.30
C GLY A 503 40.61 8.40 1.49
N GLY A 504 39.55 7.77 2.05
CA GLY A 504 38.25 7.69 1.41
C GLY A 504 37.51 9.04 1.40
N ALA A 505 36.56 9.21 0.46
CA ALA A 505 35.81 10.45 0.31
C ALA A 505 34.39 10.23 -0.18
N ILE A 506 33.49 11.17 0.19
CA ILE A 506 32.14 11.28 -0.36
C ILE A 506 32.24 11.88 -1.76
N VAL A 507 31.72 11.17 -2.74
CA VAL A 507 31.70 11.62 -4.14
C VAL A 507 30.38 12.25 -4.54
N GLU A 508 29.27 11.88 -3.86
CA GLU A 508 27.93 12.40 -4.15
C GLU A 508 27.01 12.27 -2.93
N VAL A 509 26.07 13.22 -2.80
CA VAL A 509 24.96 13.17 -1.83
C VAL A 509 23.67 13.39 -2.60
N ASN A 510 22.80 12.41 -2.60
CA ASN A 510 21.59 12.35 -3.43
C ASN A 510 20.32 12.53 -2.59
N ALA A 511 19.42 13.42 -3.02
CA ALA A 511 18.03 13.43 -2.58
C ALA A 511 17.23 12.32 -3.28
N GLY A 512 16.18 11.83 -2.66
CA GLY A 512 15.29 10.82 -3.23
C GLY A 512 15.98 9.53 -3.69
N PRO A 513 16.84 8.90 -2.87
CA PRO A 513 17.64 7.77 -3.31
C PRO A 513 16.79 6.55 -3.66
N GLY A 514 17.20 5.79 -4.67
CA GLY A 514 16.65 4.46 -4.95
C GLY A 514 16.90 3.50 -3.80
N LEU A 515 15.88 2.76 -3.37
CA LEU A 515 15.95 1.86 -2.22
C LEU A 515 16.13 0.40 -2.62
N LEU A 516 15.95 0.06 -3.89
CA LEU A 516 15.86 -1.32 -4.36
C LEU A 516 17.11 -2.15 -4.04
N MET A 517 18.30 -1.57 -4.18
CA MET A 517 19.56 -2.23 -3.86
C MET A 517 19.68 -2.67 -2.40
N HIS A 518 19.01 -1.97 -1.49
CA HIS A 518 18.95 -2.33 -0.08
C HIS A 518 17.84 -3.33 0.23
N LEU A 519 16.78 -3.34 -0.57
CA LEU A 519 15.65 -4.28 -0.45
C LEU A 519 15.93 -5.65 -1.06
N LYS A 520 16.72 -5.68 -2.15
CA LYS A 520 17.03 -6.90 -2.91
C LYS A 520 18.53 -6.99 -3.22
N PRO A 521 19.42 -7.02 -2.20
CA PRO A 521 20.83 -7.19 -2.44
C PRO A 521 21.10 -8.55 -3.09
N ALA A 522 22.11 -8.62 -3.97
CA ALA A 522 22.54 -9.87 -4.57
C ALA A 522 23.21 -10.81 -3.56
N VAL A 523 23.95 -10.23 -2.62
CA VAL A 523 24.65 -10.92 -1.54
C VAL A 523 24.37 -10.20 -0.23
N GLY A 524 24.05 -10.93 0.82
CA GLY A 524 23.74 -10.38 2.13
C GLY A 524 22.26 -10.40 2.45
N ARG A 525 21.79 -9.45 3.25
CA ARG A 525 20.41 -9.40 3.76
C ARG A 525 19.68 -8.17 3.25
N ALA A 526 18.41 -8.34 2.93
CA ALA A 526 17.50 -7.21 2.74
C ALA A 526 17.43 -6.36 4.01
N GLN A 527 17.51 -5.04 3.85
CA GLN A 527 17.45 -4.11 4.97
C GLN A 527 16.05 -3.49 5.08
N PRO A 528 15.50 -3.32 6.29
CA PRO A 528 14.15 -2.82 6.52
C PRO A 528 14.07 -1.28 6.36
N VAL A 529 14.49 -0.79 5.21
CA VAL A 529 14.61 0.66 4.95
C VAL A 529 13.26 1.37 4.95
N GLY A 530 12.19 0.70 4.52
CA GLY A 530 10.83 1.23 4.58
C GLY A 530 10.37 1.48 6.02
N GLU A 531 10.68 0.56 6.94
CA GLU A 531 10.40 0.71 8.37
C GLU A 531 11.15 1.90 8.98
N ALA A 532 12.44 2.05 8.64
CA ALA A 532 13.25 3.18 9.11
C ALA A 532 12.68 4.53 8.65
N ILE A 533 12.19 4.61 7.40
CA ILE A 533 11.56 5.82 6.86
C ILE A 533 10.20 6.06 7.50
N ALA A 534 9.37 5.04 7.65
CA ALA A 534 8.07 5.15 8.32
C ALA A 534 8.23 5.60 9.78
N GLU A 535 9.24 5.08 10.52
CA GLU A 535 9.56 5.52 11.88
C GLU A 535 10.07 6.97 11.93
N HIS A 536 10.88 7.40 10.95
CA HIS A 536 11.33 8.78 10.84
C HIS A 536 10.16 9.75 10.60
N LEU A 537 9.19 9.39 9.75
CA LEU A 537 8.03 10.23 9.45
C LEU A 537 7.01 10.26 10.59
N PHE A 538 6.82 9.13 11.27
CA PHE A 538 5.85 8.93 12.35
C PHE A 538 6.53 8.29 13.57
N PRO A 539 7.34 9.05 14.34
CA PRO A 539 8.11 8.49 15.44
C PRO A 539 7.22 7.91 16.54
N GLY A 540 7.69 6.83 17.13
CA GLY A 540 7.00 6.13 18.22
C GLY A 540 5.64 5.57 17.78
N ASN A 541 4.58 5.91 18.50
CA ASN A 541 3.21 5.45 18.22
C ASN A 541 2.42 6.39 17.28
N GLY A 542 3.11 7.23 16.51
CA GLY A 542 2.45 8.13 15.55
C GLY A 542 1.66 7.34 14.51
N THR A 543 0.34 7.52 14.47
CA THR A 543 -0.56 6.81 13.55
C THR A 543 -0.91 7.61 12.29
N GLY A 544 -0.49 8.88 12.22
CA GLY A 544 -0.86 9.77 11.11
C GLY A 544 -2.37 10.05 11.00
N ARG A 545 -3.15 9.80 12.06
CA ARG A 545 -4.61 9.94 12.04
C ARG A 545 -5.06 11.22 12.69
N VAL A 546 -6.10 11.82 12.10
CA VAL A 546 -6.97 12.79 12.78
C VAL A 546 -8.18 12.06 13.35
N PRO A 547 -8.85 12.57 14.39
CA PRO A 547 -10.11 12.02 14.86
C PRO A 547 -11.15 11.94 13.75
N ILE A 548 -11.73 10.77 13.55
CA ILE A 548 -12.81 10.51 12.60
C ILE A 548 -14.02 9.99 13.34
N VAL A 549 -15.18 10.58 13.05
CA VAL A 549 -16.49 10.07 13.44
C VAL A 549 -17.19 9.58 12.19
N GLY A 550 -17.50 8.29 12.13
CA GLY A 550 -18.33 7.70 11.09
C GLY A 550 -19.76 7.50 11.60
N LEU A 551 -20.76 7.80 10.78
CA LEU A 551 -22.15 7.76 11.18
C LEU A 551 -23.03 7.09 10.13
N ILE A 552 -23.93 6.21 10.60
CA ILE A 552 -25.03 5.62 9.81
C ILE A 552 -26.33 5.89 10.53
N GLY A 553 -27.36 6.28 9.76
CA GLY A 553 -28.73 6.46 10.23
C GLY A 553 -29.75 6.06 9.16
N ASP A 554 -30.98 6.44 9.41
CA ASP A 554 -32.17 6.14 8.59
C ASP A 554 -32.36 7.05 7.36
N GLY A 555 -31.36 7.87 7.02
CA GLY A 555 -31.41 8.85 5.93
C GLY A 555 -31.71 10.28 6.38
N GLU A 556 -32.03 10.52 7.65
CA GLU A 556 -32.22 11.85 8.25
C GLU A 556 -31.07 12.23 9.20
N SER A 557 -29.97 11.49 9.18
CA SER A 557 -28.85 11.60 10.13
C SER A 557 -27.94 12.84 9.92
N ALA A 558 -28.17 13.64 8.90
CA ALA A 558 -27.40 14.85 8.62
C ALA A 558 -27.42 15.85 9.80
N LEU A 559 -28.50 15.93 10.59
CA LEU A 559 -28.56 16.74 11.79
C LEU A 559 -27.52 16.32 12.83
N ALA A 560 -27.43 15.01 13.14
CA ALA A 560 -26.46 14.48 14.08
C ALA A 560 -25.04 14.76 13.60
N SER A 561 -24.75 14.53 12.32
CA SER A 561 -23.45 14.79 11.69
C SER A 561 -23.05 16.27 11.81
N ARG A 562 -23.97 17.20 11.58
CA ARG A 562 -23.75 18.64 11.71
C ARG A 562 -23.54 19.08 13.16
N LEU A 563 -24.29 18.51 14.11
CA LEU A 563 -24.11 18.75 15.54
C LEU A 563 -22.73 18.28 16.00
N ILE A 564 -22.30 17.08 15.61
CA ILE A 564 -20.96 16.56 15.94
C ILE A 564 -19.88 17.48 15.37
N ALA A 565 -20.00 17.87 14.11
CA ALA A 565 -19.03 18.78 13.49
C ALA A 565 -18.96 20.14 14.21
N ALA A 566 -20.09 20.71 14.60
CA ALA A 566 -20.15 21.96 15.36
C ALA A 566 -19.49 21.84 16.74
N LEU A 567 -19.71 20.71 17.44
CA LEU A 567 -19.08 20.39 18.73
C LEU A 567 -17.55 20.36 18.62
N LEU A 568 -17.01 19.75 17.55
CA LEU A 568 -15.57 19.69 17.31
C LEU A 568 -14.99 21.05 16.89
N GLN A 569 -15.74 21.86 16.13
CA GLN A 569 -15.31 23.20 15.74
C GLN A 569 -15.15 24.13 16.95
N LEU A 570 -16.03 24.02 17.96
CA LEU A 570 -15.91 24.80 19.18
C LEU A 570 -14.71 24.42 20.06
N GLN A 571 -14.13 23.24 19.85
CA GLN A 571 -12.80 22.90 20.40
C GLN A 571 -11.64 23.59 19.66
N GLY A 572 -11.93 24.42 18.65
CA GLY A 572 -10.94 25.08 17.81
C GLY A 572 -10.37 24.18 16.69
N GLN A 573 -10.97 23.01 16.43
CA GLN A 573 -10.51 22.09 15.38
C GLN A 573 -11.11 22.47 14.02
N GLN A 574 -10.26 22.56 12.99
CA GLN A 574 -10.71 22.65 11.61
C GLN A 574 -11.36 21.33 11.20
N THR A 575 -12.69 21.27 11.25
CA THR A 575 -13.45 20.04 11.06
C THR A 575 -13.95 19.92 9.63
N ALA A 576 -13.76 18.75 9.01
CA ALA A 576 -14.40 18.35 7.77
C ALA A 576 -15.73 17.65 8.09
N LEU A 577 -16.77 17.90 7.28
CA LEU A 577 -18.03 17.20 7.34
C LEU A 577 -18.47 16.80 5.93
N ALA A 578 -18.73 15.52 5.73
CA ALA A 578 -19.38 15.00 4.54
C ALA A 578 -20.68 14.28 4.98
N CYS A 579 -21.82 14.79 4.53
CA CYS A 579 -23.15 14.31 4.94
C CYS A 579 -24.17 14.46 3.82
N GLY A 580 -25.42 14.05 4.08
CA GLY A 580 -26.53 14.19 3.14
C GLY A 580 -26.77 15.64 2.66
N ASP A 581 -26.53 16.63 3.53
CA ASP A 581 -26.67 18.05 3.22
C ASP A 581 -25.51 18.66 2.42
N GLY A 582 -24.42 17.89 2.21
CA GLY A 582 -23.29 18.34 1.43
C GLY A 582 -21.92 18.16 2.09
N LEU A 583 -20.95 18.89 1.55
CA LEU A 583 -19.56 18.86 1.97
C LEU A 583 -19.16 20.19 2.61
N PHE A 584 -18.58 20.15 3.81
CA PHE A 584 -18.23 21.34 4.58
C PHE A 584 -16.80 21.27 5.12
N LEU A 585 -16.14 22.42 5.20
CA LEU A 585 -14.86 22.60 5.88
C LEU A 585 -15.00 23.74 6.90
N GLY A 586 -15.06 23.43 8.17
CA GLY A 586 -15.50 24.34 9.20
C GLY A 586 -16.92 24.86 8.90
N ALA A 587 -17.12 26.13 8.98
CA ALA A 587 -18.41 26.76 8.66
C ALA A 587 -18.67 26.90 7.14
N ARG A 588 -17.65 26.67 6.28
CA ARG A 588 -17.76 26.84 4.83
C ARG A 588 -18.34 25.61 4.15
N GLN A 589 -19.47 25.76 3.47
CA GLN A 589 -20.01 24.75 2.58
C GLN A 589 -19.27 24.76 1.25
N LEU A 590 -18.65 23.60 0.90
CA LEU A 590 -17.88 23.41 -0.34
C LEU A 590 -18.75 22.86 -1.48
N SER A 591 -19.77 22.07 -1.12
CA SER A 591 -20.74 21.50 -2.06
C SER A 591 -22.09 21.35 -1.38
N LYS A 592 -23.17 21.58 -2.14
CA LYS A 592 -24.55 21.34 -1.72
C LYS A 592 -25.08 19.96 -2.14
N ALA A 593 -24.35 19.24 -3.00
CA ALA A 593 -24.69 17.87 -3.36
C ALA A 593 -24.43 16.94 -2.19
N SER A 594 -25.27 15.92 -2.03
CA SER A 594 -25.07 14.86 -1.03
C SER A 594 -23.63 14.29 -1.12
N ALA A 595 -22.98 14.12 0.01
CA ALA A 595 -21.57 13.78 0.15
C ALA A 595 -21.36 12.49 0.97
N LEU A 596 -22.23 11.49 0.81
CA LEU A 596 -22.20 10.23 1.56
C LEU A 596 -21.18 9.21 1.03
N GLY A 597 -20.64 9.42 -0.16
CA GLY A 597 -19.78 8.44 -0.86
C GLY A 597 -18.29 8.52 -0.49
N TYR A 598 -17.52 7.67 -1.13
CA TYR A 598 -16.07 7.54 -0.91
C TYR A 598 -15.31 8.82 -1.30
N GLU A 599 -15.54 9.34 -2.52
CA GLU A 599 -14.79 10.47 -3.07
C GLU A 599 -14.89 11.77 -2.23
N PRO A 600 -16.07 12.22 -1.75
CA PRO A 600 -16.16 13.37 -0.86
C PRO A 600 -15.36 13.19 0.43
N GLY A 601 -15.38 12.00 1.02
CA GLY A 601 -14.63 11.68 2.23
C GLY A 601 -13.13 11.71 2.00
N GLU A 602 -12.64 11.05 0.96
CA GLU A 602 -11.23 11.06 0.57
C GLU A 602 -10.73 12.48 0.31
N ARG A 603 -11.52 13.29 -0.40
CA ARG A 603 -11.20 14.71 -0.65
C ARG A 603 -10.95 15.49 0.63
N MET A 604 -11.69 15.20 1.69
CA MET A 604 -11.46 15.83 3.00
C MET A 604 -10.23 15.30 3.70
N LEU A 605 -9.95 14.00 3.60
CA LEU A 605 -8.78 13.38 4.21
C LEU A 605 -7.46 13.79 3.54
N ILE A 606 -7.49 14.19 2.28
CA ILE A 606 -6.34 14.76 1.55
C ILE A 606 -6.00 16.18 2.05
N ASN A 607 -6.95 16.92 2.59
CA ASN A 607 -6.76 18.30 2.98
C ASN A 607 -5.94 18.43 4.27
N ARG A 608 -4.74 18.99 4.18
CA ARG A 608 -3.80 19.19 5.31
C ARG A 608 -4.31 20.08 6.45
N THR A 609 -5.36 20.86 6.22
CA THR A 609 -5.93 21.73 7.27
C THR A 609 -6.96 21.03 8.14
N VAL A 610 -7.44 19.85 7.74
CA VAL A 610 -8.44 19.08 8.48
C VAL A 610 -7.81 18.45 9.71
N GLN A 611 -8.34 18.83 10.89
CA GLN A 611 -7.90 18.34 12.19
C GLN A 611 -8.85 17.32 12.81
N ALA A 612 -10.10 17.28 12.35
CA ALA A 612 -11.09 16.27 12.67
C ALA A 612 -12.06 16.09 11.50
N ALA A 613 -12.69 14.93 11.38
CA ALA A 613 -13.64 14.66 10.29
C ALA A 613 -14.88 13.93 10.79
N VAL A 614 -16.02 14.24 10.19
CA VAL A 614 -17.31 13.59 10.40
C VAL A 614 -17.82 13.11 9.05
N PHE A 615 -18.05 11.82 8.92
CA PHE A 615 -18.51 11.19 7.69
C PHE A 615 -19.82 10.45 7.95
N GLU A 616 -20.88 10.96 7.34
CA GLU A 616 -22.12 10.22 7.23
C GLU A 616 -22.05 9.27 6.03
N THR A 617 -22.52 8.06 6.17
CA THR A 617 -22.57 7.06 5.10
C THR A 617 -23.91 6.36 5.07
N SER A 618 -24.16 5.59 4.01
CA SER A 618 -25.34 4.74 3.89
C SER A 618 -24.96 3.32 3.49
N PRO A 619 -25.84 2.32 3.70
CA PRO A 619 -25.61 0.95 3.27
C PRO A 619 -25.24 0.83 1.79
N ARG A 620 -25.87 1.64 0.94
CA ARG A 620 -25.57 1.66 -0.51
C ARG A 620 -24.11 2.03 -0.78
N HIS A 621 -23.57 3.03 -0.09
CA HIS A 621 -22.18 3.46 -0.31
C HIS A 621 -21.18 2.43 0.23
N ILE A 622 -21.49 1.80 1.38
CA ILE A 622 -20.65 0.69 1.89
C ILE A 622 -20.57 -0.46 0.88
N LEU A 623 -21.72 -0.82 0.27
CA LEU A 623 -21.80 -1.92 -0.70
C LEU A 623 -21.19 -1.58 -2.05
N ALA A 624 -21.20 -0.30 -2.47
CA ALA A 624 -20.76 0.11 -3.79
C ALA A 624 -19.29 0.58 -3.83
N GLU A 625 -18.79 1.17 -2.74
CA GLU A 625 -17.51 1.88 -2.73
C GLU A 625 -16.65 1.56 -1.48
N GLY A 626 -17.27 1.11 -0.39
CA GLY A 626 -16.66 1.01 0.93
C GLY A 626 -16.60 2.34 1.69
N LEU A 627 -16.12 2.32 2.92
CA LEU A 627 -15.95 3.51 3.76
C LEU A 627 -14.75 4.35 3.27
N PRO A 628 -14.81 5.70 3.33
CA PRO A 628 -13.73 6.57 2.85
C PRO A 628 -12.52 6.65 3.80
N TYR A 629 -12.52 5.93 4.90
CA TYR A 629 -11.43 5.82 5.88
C TYR A 629 -11.29 4.36 6.32
N ASP A 630 -10.09 4.00 6.75
CA ASP A 630 -9.79 2.63 7.18
C ASP A 630 -10.19 2.32 8.62
N ARG A 631 -10.09 3.32 9.51
CA ARG A 631 -10.46 3.25 10.94
C ARG A 631 -11.01 4.57 11.42
N CYS A 632 -11.86 4.56 12.44
CA CYS A 632 -12.40 5.75 13.10
C CYS A 632 -12.26 5.71 14.62
N GLN A 633 -12.26 6.87 15.25
CA GLN A 633 -12.31 7.00 16.70
C GLN A 633 -13.71 6.70 17.21
N VAL A 634 -14.74 7.12 16.49
CA VAL A 634 -16.12 6.93 16.92
C VAL A 634 -16.95 6.41 15.75
N GLY A 635 -17.62 5.28 15.98
CA GLY A 635 -18.64 4.75 15.08
C GLY A 635 -20.02 4.98 15.66
N VAL A 636 -20.89 5.68 14.95
CA VAL A 636 -22.26 5.97 15.39
C VAL A 636 -23.25 5.21 14.53
N VAL A 637 -24.16 4.45 15.16
CA VAL A 637 -25.29 3.84 14.46
C VAL A 637 -26.58 4.27 15.15
N MET A 638 -27.43 4.97 14.38
CA MET A 638 -28.63 5.59 14.91
C MET A 638 -29.88 4.75 14.76
N ALA A 639 -29.98 4.02 13.67
CA ALA A 639 -31.09 3.10 13.37
C ALA A 639 -30.60 2.02 12.43
N MET A 640 -31.29 0.87 12.41
CA MET A 640 -31.08 -0.15 11.40
C MET A 640 -31.90 0.18 10.16
N PRO A 641 -31.26 0.57 9.03
CA PRO A 641 -31.99 0.88 7.79
C PRO A 641 -32.53 -0.41 7.15
N GLY A 642 -33.62 -0.27 6.40
CA GLY A 642 -34.18 -1.38 5.61
C GLY A 642 -33.39 -1.64 4.32
N PRO A 643 -33.75 -2.72 3.57
CA PRO A 643 -33.12 -3.10 2.32
C PRO A 643 -33.65 -2.32 1.09
N GLU A 644 -34.54 -1.34 1.31
CA GLU A 644 -35.17 -0.58 0.23
C GLU A 644 -34.14 0.15 -0.62
N GLY A 645 -34.26 -0.02 -1.95
CA GLY A 645 -33.32 0.58 -2.89
C GLY A 645 -31.96 -0.11 -3.01
N LEU A 646 -31.79 -1.34 -2.44
CA LEU A 646 -30.54 -2.11 -2.51
C LEU A 646 -30.65 -3.38 -3.36
N GLN A 647 -31.82 -3.59 -4.03
CA GLN A 647 -32.09 -4.80 -4.79
C GLN A 647 -31.13 -4.98 -5.97
N ASP A 648 -30.65 -3.88 -6.58
CA ASP A 648 -29.64 -3.87 -7.65
C ASP A 648 -28.24 -4.29 -7.15
N LEU A 649 -28.05 -4.32 -5.81
CA LEU A 649 -26.85 -4.80 -5.13
C LEU A 649 -27.04 -6.20 -4.53
N TYR A 650 -28.13 -6.89 -4.90
CA TYR A 650 -28.50 -8.22 -4.40
C TYR A 650 -28.70 -8.25 -2.87
N VAL A 651 -29.27 -7.18 -2.32
CA VAL A 651 -29.76 -7.11 -0.94
C VAL A 651 -31.27 -6.96 -0.98
N THR A 652 -31.97 -8.01 -0.54
CA THR A 652 -33.43 -8.13 -0.63
C THR A 652 -34.10 -8.32 0.72
N ASP A 653 -33.33 -8.82 1.71
CA ASP A 653 -33.84 -9.18 3.02
C ASP A 653 -33.28 -8.29 4.11
N ALA A 654 -34.13 -7.95 5.09
CA ALA A 654 -33.72 -7.16 6.25
C ALA A 654 -32.64 -7.88 7.09
N GLU A 655 -32.63 -9.21 7.09
CA GLU A 655 -31.62 -10.03 7.78
C GLU A 655 -30.17 -9.80 7.27
N GLN A 656 -30.02 -9.23 6.06
CA GLN A 656 -28.71 -8.89 5.50
C GLN A 656 -28.17 -7.54 6.02
N MET A 657 -29.05 -6.66 6.54
CA MET A 657 -28.69 -5.29 6.92
C MET A 657 -27.70 -5.20 8.08
N PRO A 658 -27.81 -6.02 9.15
CA PRO A 658 -26.84 -5.99 10.25
C PRO A 658 -25.41 -6.22 9.79
N ASN A 659 -25.17 -7.11 8.82
CA ASN A 659 -23.82 -7.36 8.28
C ASN A 659 -23.26 -6.17 7.48
N ILE A 660 -24.11 -5.36 6.87
CA ILE A 660 -23.72 -4.16 6.11
C ILE A 660 -23.38 -3.04 7.09
N VAL A 661 -24.30 -2.75 8.01
CA VAL A 661 -24.18 -1.68 9.00
C VAL A 661 -23.03 -1.94 9.98
N ARG A 662 -22.81 -3.20 10.33
CA ARG A 662 -21.70 -3.66 11.15
C ARG A 662 -20.34 -3.15 10.65
N THR A 663 -20.15 -2.96 9.33
CA THR A 663 -18.91 -2.42 8.76
C THR A 663 -18.48 -1.11 9.43
N GLN A 664 -19.45 -0.26 9.83
CA GLN A 664 -19.19 0.99 10.56
C GLN A 664 -18.63 0.75 11.96
N ILE A 665 -19.00 -0.33 12.62
CA ILE A 665 -18.56 -0.67 13.97
C ILE A 665 -17.24 -1.42 13.94
N ASP A 666 -17.06 -2.30 12.98
CA ASP A 666 -15.82 -3.09 12.80
C ASP A 666 -14.58 -2.21 12.58
N VAL A 667 -14.75 -0.97 12.10
CA VAL A 667 -13.66 -0.02 11.88
C VAL A 667 -13.37 0.88 13.09
N VAL A 668 -14.07 0.73 14.19
CA VAL A 668 -13.78 1.48 15.43
C VAL A 668 -12.45 1.02 16.00
N LEU A 669 -11.59 1.98 16.35
CA LEU A 669 -10.31 1.69 16.97
C LEU A 669 -10.50 1.10 18.38
N PRO A 670 -9.60 0.23 18.87
CA PRO A 670 -9.67 -0.32 20.23
C PRO A 670 -9.71 0.74 21.34
N GLN A 671 -9.10 1.90 21.10
CA GLN A 671 -9.15 3.06 22.02
C GLN A 671 -10.27 4.04 21.65
N GLY A 672 -11.13 3.70 20.72
CA GLY A 672 -12.28 4.49 20.28
C GLY A 672 -13.57 4.07 20.97
N ALA A 673 -14.71 4.47 20.41
CA ALA A 673 -16.02 4.13 20.95
C ALA A 673 -17.07 3.89 19.85
N ALA A 674 -17.95 2.91 20.07
CA ALA A 674 -19.21 2.76 19.37
C ALA A 674 -20.33 3.48 20.12
N VAL A 675 -21.06 4.37 19.45
CA VAL A 675 -22.23 5.08 19.99
C VAL A 675 -23.49 4.52 19.36
N LEU A 676 -24.28 3.80 20.15
CA LEU A 676 -25.37 2.96 19.66
C LEU A 676 -26.71 3.37 20.27
N ASN A 677 -27.75 3.37 19.45
CA ASN A 677 -29.12 3.55 19.87
C ASN A 677 -29.65 2.30 20.59
N ALA A 678 -29.89 2.39 21.88
CA ALA A 678 -30.42 1.29 22.68
C ALA A 678 -31.93 1.07 22.52
N ASP A 679 -32.63 2.00 21.91
CA ASP A 679 -34.08 1.87 21.64
C ASP A 679 -34.33 1.02 20.37
N ASP A 680 -33.29 0.68 19.61
CA ASP A 680 -33.30 -0.22 18.46
C ASP A 680 -32.51 -1.50 18.80
N ALA A 681 -33.21 -2.62 18.89
CA ALA A 681 -32.61 -3.88 19.32
C ALA A 681 -31.57 -4.42 18.31
N GLU A 682 -31.73 -4.18 17.02
CA GLU A 682 -30.77 -4.62 15.99
C GLU A 682 -29.51 -3.76 16.05
N VAL A 683 -29.66 -2.46 16.32
CA VAL A 683 -28.49 -1.57 16.55
C VAL A 683 -27.76 -1.95 17.83
N LEU A 684 -28.50 -2.22 18.91
CA LEU A 684 -27.92 -2.65 20.17
C LEU A 684 -27.09 -3.93 20.05
N ALA A 685 -27.52 -4.89 19.22
CA ALA A 685 -26.79 -6.12 18.97
C ALA A 685 -25.40 -5.89 18.31
N LEU A 686 -25.16 -4.73 17.69
CA LEU A 686 -23.87 -4.38 17.14
C LEU A 686 -22.81 -4.10 18.23
N ALA A 687 -23.20 -3.93 19.48
CA ALA A 687 -22.28 -3.69 20.59
C ALA A 687 -21.22 -4.77 20.74
N ASP A 688 -21.55 -6.01 20.43
CA ASP A 688 -20.64 -7.16 20.53
C ASP A 688 -19.50 -7.16 19.49
N TYR A 689 -19.61 -6.33 18.47
CA TYR A 689 -18.61 -6.21 17.40
C TYR A 689 -17.63 -5.07 17.59
N SER A 690 -17.85 -4.18 18.57
CA SER A 690 -16.94 -3.07 18.82
C SER A 690 -15.67 -3.53 19.51
N ASP A 691 -14.51 -3.23 18.92
CA ASP A 691 -13.21 -3.39 19.58
C ASP A 691 -12.97 -2.30 20.65
N GLY A 692 -13.66 -1.15 20.53
CA GLY A 692 -13.60 -0.04 21.46
C GLY A 692 -14.69 -0.06 22.51
N GLU A 693 -14.77 1.02 23.30
CA GLU A 693 -15.82 1.21 24.29
C GLU A 693 -17.20 1.31 23.63
N VAL A 694 -18.24 0.88 24.30
CA VAL A 694 -19.62 1.09 23.88
C VAL A 694 -20.26 2.19 24.72
N ILE A 695 -20.85 3.18 24.07
CA ILE A 695 -21.67 4.24 24.68
C ILE A 695 -23.09 4.05 24.15
N LEU A 696 -24.03 3.78 25.05
CA LEU A 696 -25.43 3.64 24.67
C LEU A 696 -26.16 4.99 24.78
N TYR A 697 -27.10 5.25 23.87
CA TYR A 697 -28.04 6.32 24.10
C TYR A 697 -29.48 5.85 23.96
N SER A 698 -30.39 6.51 24.68
CA SER A 698 -31.80 6.15 24.68
C SER A 698 -32.69 7.35 25.03
N ILE A 699 -33.84 7.44 24.36
CA ILE A 699 -34.92 8.36 24.72
C ILE A 699 -35.86 7.76 25.77
N ASP A 700 -35.80 6.43 25.99
CA ASP A 700 -36.49 5.75 27.06
C ASP A 700 -35.61 5.58 28.29
N PRO A 701 -35.86 6.35 29.37
CA PRO A 701 -35.04 6.25 30.59
C PRO A 701 -35.18 4.92 31.33
N GLY A 702 -36.19 4.09 30.97
CA GLY A 702 -36.47 2.80 31.58
C GLY A 702 -35.89 1.61 30.83
N GLN A 703 -35.17 1.83 29.74
CA GLN A 703 -34.61 0.79 28.89
C GLN A 703 -33.69 -0.18 29.68
N ALA A 704 -34.03 -1.49 29.70
CA ALA A 704 -33.40 -2.49 30.56
C ALA A 704 -31.92 -2.73 30.21
N ASP A 705 -31.58 -2.73 28.93
CA ASP A 705 -30.20 -2.97 28.46
C ASP A 705 -29.28 -1.81 28.82
N VAL A 706 -29.77 -0.56 28.77
CA VAL A 706 -29.05 0.61 29.29
C VAL A 706 -28.79 0.47 30.78
N ALA A 707 -29.79 0.03 31.58
CA ALA A 707 -29.62 -0.19 33.01
C ALA A 707 -28.58 -1.28 33.29
N ALA A 708 -28.58 -2.40 32.52
CA ALA A 708 -27.59 -3.45 32.60
C ALA A 708 -26.18 -3.00 32.18
N HIS A 709 -26.08 -2.19 31.12
CA HIS A 709 -24.84 -1.59 30.64
C HIS A 709 -24.22 -0.67 31.72
N ARG A 710 -25.02 0.20 32.32
CA ARG A 710 -24.61 1.09 33.41
C ARG A 710 -24.18 0.32 34.66
N ALA A 711 -24.86 -0.78 35.01
CA ALA A 711 -24.47 -1.63 36.13
C ALA A 711 -23.04 -2.18 35.96
N ARG A 712 -22.55 -2.31 34.74
CA ARG A 712 -21.16 -2.67 34.38
C ARG A 712 -20.23 -1.47 34.24
N LYS A 713 -20.65 -0.28 34.73
CA LYS A 713 -19.95 1.00 34.65
C LYS A 713 -19.84 1.58 33.21
N GLY A 714 -20.68 1.10 32.31
CA GLY A 714 -20.77 1.63 30.95
C GLY A 714 -21.27 3.08 30.92
N ARG A 715 -20.88 3.81 29.92
CA ARG A 715 -21.35 5.19 29.64
C ARG A 715 -22.68 5.17 28.87
N ALA A 716 -23.58 6.09 29.23
CA ALA A 716 -24.84 6.27 28.50
C ALA A 716 -25.26 7.74 28.41
N VAL A 717 -25.94 8.10 27.33
CA VAL A 717 -26.58 9.43 27.13
C VAL A 717 -28.09 9.24 27.13
N LEU A 718 -28.79 9.89 28.03
CA LEU A 718 -30.19 9.61 28.27
C LEU A 718 -31.07 10.86 28.19
N ALA A 719 -32.27 10.75 27.63
CA ALA A 719 -33.34 11.72 27.82
C ALA A 719 -34.12 11.34 29.08
N ARG A 720 -33.98 12.12 30.17
CA ARG A 720 -34.65 11.89 31.43
C ARG A 720 -35.56 13.03 31.77
N GLY A 721 -36.86 12.89 31.50
CA GLY A 721 -37.81 13.97 31.61
C GLY A 721 -37.46 15.11 30.67
N ASP A 722 -37.15 16.28 31.23
CA ASP A 722 -36.71 17.47 30.45
C ASP A 722 -35.18 17.57 30.31
N ASP A 723 -34.43 16.63 30.88
CA ASP A 723 -32.95 16.72 30.89
C ASP A 723 -32.28 15.73 29.95
N ILE A 724 -31.25 16.19 29.23
CA ILE A 724 -30.24 15.30 28.63
C ILE A 724 -29.19 15.02 29.71
N VAL A 725 -28.94 13.75 29.97
CA VAL A 725 -28.09 13.30 31.07
C VAL A 725 -26.94 12.45 30.54
N LEU A 726 -25.72 12.78 30.98
CA LEU A 726 -24.55 11.91 30.85
C LEU A 726 -24.49 10.99 32.06
N ALA A 727 -24.49 9.67 31.84
CA ALA A 727 -24.48 8.69 32.89
C ALA A 727 -23.22 7.77 32.77
N THR A 728 -22.52 7.55 33.89
CA THR A 728 -21.43 6.56 33.98
C THR A 728 -21.68 5.71 35.22
N GLY A 729 -21.98 4.45 35.02
CA GLY A 729 -22.42 3.61 36.15
C GLY A 729 -23.63 4.19 36.86
N ALA A 730 -23.50 4.49 38.16
CA ALA A 730 -24.56 5.11 38.97
C ALA A 730 -24.55 6.65 38.89
N ASP A 731 -23.43 7.24 38.47
CA ASP A 731 -23.28 8.69 38.44
C ASP A 731 -24.01 9.29 37.25
N GLU A 732 -24.68 10.43 37.47
CA GLU A 732 -25.42 11.15 36.44
C GLU A 732 -25.09 12.63 36.50
N THR A 733 -24.92 13.24 35.34
CA THR A 733 -24.70 14.68 35.17
C THR A 733 -25.72 15.23 34.18
N SER A 734 -26.60 16.13 34.66
CA SER A 734 -27.52 16.85 33.77
C SER A 734 -26.70 17.79 32.87
N LEU A 735 -26.90 17.67 31.57
CA LEU A 735 -26.15 18.43 30.57
C LEU A 735 -26.93 19.68 30.15
N VAL A 736 -28.13 19.51 29.63
CA VAL A 736 -28.98 20.58 29.07
C VAL A 736 -30.43 20.17 29.12
N LYS A 737 -31.34 21.16 29.20
CA LYS A 737 -32.77 20.90 29.18
C LYS A 737 -33.32 20.81 27.76
N LEU A 738 -34.17 19.81 27.50
CA LEU A 738 -34.89 19.65 26.25
C LEU A 738 -35.92 20.79 25.99
N SER A 739 -36.39 21.46 27.03
CA SER A 739 -37.22 22.68 26.95
C SER A 739 -36.43 23.95 26.59
N ALA A 740 -35.10 23.88 26.46
CA ALA A 740 -34.33 25.05 26.03
C ALA A 740 -34.77 25.51 24.63
N PRO A 741 -34.80 26.83 24.40
CA PRO A 741 -35.32 27.43 23.16
C PRO A 741 -34.75 26.79 21.89
N VAL A 742 -33.54 26.39 21.98
CA VAL A 742 -32.79 25.69 20.92
C VAL A 742 -33.49 24.42 20.41
N PHE A 743 -33.94 23.57 21.31
CA PHE A 743 -34.58 22.30 20.91
C PHE A 743 -35.99 22.54 20.38
N THR A 744 -36.71 23.55 20.94
CA THR A 744 -38.03 23.99 20.41
C THR A 744 -37.87 24.48 18.97
N GLU A 745 -36.82 25.22 18.68
CA GLU A 745 -36.54 25.70 17.34
C GLU A 745 -36.17 24.58 16.36
N LEU A 746 -35.30 23.61 16.78
CA LEU A 746 -34.96 22.44 15.98
C LEU A 746 -36.22 21.59 15.66
N THR A 747 -37.05 21.30 16.64
CA THR A 747 -38.31 20.54 16.47
C THR A 747 -39.33 21.25 15.60
N THR A 748 -39.29 22.59 15.55
CA THR A 748 -40.20 23.38 14.70
C THR A 748 -39.73 23.39 13.25
N ARG A 749 -38.41 23.33 13.01
CA ARG A 749 -37.81 23.41 11.67
C ARG A 749 -37.63 22.06 10.99
N LEU A 750 -37.47 21.00 11.76
CA LEU A 750 -37.17 19.65 11.24
C LEU A 750 -38.36 18.72 11.50
N PRO A 751 -38.72 17.89 10.54
CA PRO A 751 -39.74 16.86 10.75
C PRO A 751 -39.16 15.78 11.71
N GLY A 752 -40.01 15.20 12.55
CA GLY A 752 -39.63 14.07 13.40
C GLY A 752 -39.06 14.43 14.77
N ASP A 753 -38.63 13.44 15.52
CA ASP A 753 -38.03 13.58 16.84
C ASP A 753 -36.52 13.87 16.76
N VAL A 754 -36.11 15.05 17.14
CA VAL A 754 -34.70 15.47 17.13
C VAL A 754 -33.87 14.90 18.27
N ARG A 755 -34.52 14.32 19.31
CA ARG A 755 -33.81 13.80 20.51
C ARG A 755 -32.78 12.73 20.20
N PRO A 756 -33.05 11.70 19.38
CA PRO A 756 -32.04 10.69 19.03
C PRO A 756 -30.80 11.30 18.39
N HIS A 757 -30.96 12.30 17.51
CA HIS A 757 -29.85 12.99 16.84
C HIS A 757 -28.97 13.76 17.82
N VAL A 758 -29.57 14.42 18.79
CA VAL A 758 -28.86 15.18 19.82
C VAL A 758 -28.12 14.23 20.76
N LEU A 759 -28.79 13.15 21.21
CA LEU A 759 -28.18 12.15 22.10
C LEU A 759 -26.99 11.46 21.41
N ALA A 760 -27.12 11.06 20.14
CA ALA A 760 -26.04 10.49 19.34
C ALA A 760 -24.86 11.46 19.22
N ALA A 761 -25.14 12.73 18.92
CA ALA A 761 -24.11 13.76 18.80
C ALA A 761 -23.39 14.04 20.13
N VAL A 762 -24.12 14.08 21.21
CA VAL A 762 -23.57 14.21 22.59
C VAL A 762 -22.68 12.99 22.90
N GLY A 763 -23.14 11.78 22.60
CA GLY A 763 -22.40 10.56 22.81
C GLY A 763 -21.08 10.55 22.04
N ALA A 764 -21.11 10.95 20.77
CA ALA A 764 -19.92 11.03 19.93
C ALA A 764 -18.92 12.08 20.42
N ALA A 765 -19.38 13.26 20.79
CA ALA A 765 -18.53 14.31 21.34
C ALA A 765 -17.91 13.89 22.68
N TRP A 766 -18.70 13.24 23.53
CA TRP A 766 -18.22 12.72 24.80
C TRP A 766 -17.21 11.58 24.63
N ALA A 767 -17.40 10.72 23.66
CA ALA A 767 -16.43 9.70 23.25
C ALA A 767 -15.07 10.30 22.87
N LEU A 768 -15.10 11.45 22.17
CA LEU A 768 -13.89 12.21 21.79
C LEU A 768 -13.29 13.05 22.91
N GLY A 769 -13.83 12.97 24.14
CA GLY A 769 -13.34 13.69 25.29
C GLY A 769 -13.71 15.18 25.35
N VAL A 770 -14.74 15.60 24.59
CA VAL A 770 -15.26 16.96 24.69
C VAL A 770 -15.84 17.19 26.09
N PRO A 771 -15.40 18.22 26.84
CA PRO A 771 -15.91 18.48 28.17
C PRO A 771 -17.41 18.74 28.19
N PRO A 772 -18.18 18.27 29.23
CA PRO A 772 -19.63 18.46 29.31
C PRO A 772 -20.06 19.92 29.20
N ASP A 773 -19.33 20.84 29.81
CA ASP A 773 -19.64 22.28 29.73
C ASP A 773 -19.50 22.84 28.31
N LEU A 774 -18.52 22.34 27.53
CA LEU A 774 -18.37 22.72 26.15
C LEU A 774 -19.47 22.11 25.27
N ILE A 775 -19.84 20.84 25.52
CA ILE A 775 -20.99 20.22 24.85
C ILE A 775 -22.27 21.04 25.08
N ARG A 776 -22.52 21.42 26.35
CA ARG A 776 -23.67 22.27 26.71
C ARG A 776 -23.66 23.60 25.96
N ALA A 777 -22.54 24.31 26.00
CA ALA A 777 -22.39 25.61 25.33
C ALA A 777 -22.60 25.48 23.82
N SER A 778 -22.07 24.43 23.21
CA SER A 778 -22.19 24.18 21.78
C SER A 778 -23.65 23.91 21.35
N LEU A 779 -24.37 23.08 22.11
CA LEU A 779 -25.76 22.77 21.81
C LEU A 779 -26.62 24.05 21.87
N LEU A 780 -26.40 24.92 22.86
CA LEU A 780 -27.10 26.18 23.00
C LEU A 780 -26.78 27.18 21.89
N HIS A 781 -25.53 27.17 21.40
CA HIS A 781 -25.08 28.09 20.32
C HIS A 781 -25.42 27.60 18.92
N PHE A 782 -25.59 26.28 18.72
CA PHE A 782 -25.81 25.69 17.39
C PHE A 782 -26.99 26.31 16.64
N CYS A 783 -28.03 26.70 17.32
CA CYS A 783 -29.20 27.32 16.71
C CYS A 783 -29.06 28.83 16.46
N GLU A 784 -28.26 29.54 17.25
CA GLU A 784 -28.03 30.98 17.00
C GLU A 784 -27.30 31.17 15.65
N VAL A 785 -26.37 30.27 15.30
CA VAL A 785 -25.62 30.32 14.03
C VAL A 785 -26.50 29.89 12.84
N GLN A 786 -27.39 28.92 13.03
CA GLN A 786 -28.33 28.47 11.99
C GLN A 786 -29.48 29.46 11.75
N ALA A 787 -29.79 30.32 12.75
CA ALA A 787 -30.86 31.34 12.67
C ALA A 787 -30.40 32.61 11.95
N ALA A 788 -29.09 32.85 11.82
CA ALA A 788 -28.58 34.01 11.09
C ALA A 788 -28.91 33.88 9.60
N PRO A 789 -29.59 34.85 8.95
CA PRO A 789 -29.75 34.81 7.50
C PRO A 789 -28.38 34.80 6.86
N ALA A 790 -28.22 33.94 5.82
CA ALA A 790 -26.99 33.87 5.06
C ALA A 790 -26.66 35.31 4.58
N VAL A 791 -25.62 35.87 5.15
CA VAL A 791 -25.06 37.13 4.64
C VAL A 791 -24.42 36.76 3.29
N HIS A 792 -25.01 37.29 2.20
CA HIS A 792 -24.62 37.08 0.81
C HIS A 792 -23.20 37.56 0.50
#